data_5312ded83cfc5dd3bd3d37ff61c9a8ad
#
_entry.id   5312ded83cfc5dd3bd3d37ff61c9a8ad
#
_cell.length_a   1.000
_cell.length_b   1.000
_cell.length_c   1.000
_cell.angle_alpha   90.00
_cell.angle_beta   90.00
_cell.angle_gamma   90.00
#
_symmetry.space_group_name_H-M   'P 1'
#
loop_
_entity.id
_entity.type
_entity.pdbx_description
1 polymer ?
#
loop_
_entity_poly.entity_id
_entity_poly.type
_entity_poly.pdbx_seq_one_letter_code
_entity_poly.pdbx_strand_id
1 'polypeptide(L)'
;MTTAKSVLQRLASHPVLVAAAILALASGIALAVGMPIHRVTQIAIYTLYGAEVNFLIGYLGLVPFGASFFFGCASYALAIGLGFMPAANEIVGLAIAVAFSLLLALIVGAIILRRRGLYFSLLTLACSQIAFEIAFKWTSVTGGENGLQNVARPLFRSALAFHGFTLVVVIGSLWMLWRLAHAPFGRLMQALRDNEQRVASLGFDTYRTKLIALVIAGGGIGVAGGLMALLLQGVYANNLNWEHAGDPVLMAALGGVHHFLGPLWGAIVFIVLEDRLSAITENWWLVFAPIIIAFALLSDEGIHGIFQRIAGRSRWTLTRNVIPPRPRDIAPYAPDRARQAAATASEVPILAIRNLSKHFGSIVTQHDVSFEMSRTGLHSLIGPNGAGKTTLFNLLTGVLRANAGTILFEGKPIDQLSPYKRARLGIARSFQILSVFPNLTAFENVRIAVQAANRQWTGLWRDAYDDAAANAKVWSLLDAVGLADRAAELCSALAHGEKRLLEIAVSLAIDAKLLLLDEPLAGLAESDRKIVGELIMRLAKSHAVLLIEHDIDRVLAMSDRITVLHQGRLIADGKPVEVAAHPEVVTAYLGTAHGQIAAAPSRATNVTPLPGSAAAEPLLRLEGVRAGYGGGTVLDGLDLAVRPGEVVALLGRNGVGKTTALRAITGTVPASGGRITFDGRQLNRLRPDEINRLGISLVPEGRRLFPNLTVQENLKLASRAGGASLDDVFDLFPKLRILHKARAENLSGGERQMVAIARALMVPSRLILLDEPFEGLAPAVVQEVRDAVSKLRSRASLVIVEHHAESVLAMADRAYVLVNGRVAHVGDAAALAADHELQGRLLGITQTADAVQRAANGS
;
A
#
# COMPACT_ATOMS: atom_id res chain seq x y z
N MET A 1 24.03 23.13 39.06
CA MET A 1 24.63 22.88 37.73
C MET A 1 23.87 21.81 36.93
N THR A 2 23.12 20.90 37.51
CA THR A 2 22.35 19.85 36.83
C THR A 2 21.11 20.37 36.10
N THR A 3 20.42 21.39 36.61
CA THR A 3 19.24 22.00 35.98
C THR A 3 19.56 22.81 34.71
N ALA A 4 20.66 23.57 34.71
CA ALA A 4 21.07 24.35 33.53
C ALA A 4 21.51 23.45 32.33
N LYS A 5 22.22 22.36 32.59
CA LYS A 5 22.57 21.37 31.55
C LYS A 5 21.34 20.69 30.97
N SER A 6 20.32 20.40 31.76
CA SER A 6 19.07 19.78 31.27
C SER A 6 18.22 20.77 30.47
N VAL A 7 18.22 22.04 30.83
CA VAL A 7 17.53 23.10 30.07
C VAL A 7 18.25 23.35 28.73
N LEU A 8 19.59 23.49 28.77
CA LEU A 8 20.38 23.61 27.52
C LEU A 8 20.24 22.39 26.61
N GLN A 9 20.18 21.19 27.13
CA GLN A 9 19.93 19.99 26.34
C GLN A 9 18.50 19.95 25.75
N ARG A 10 17.49 20.45 26.46
CA ARG A 10 16.11 20.59 25.97
C ARG A 10 16.01 21.67 24.90
N LEU A 11 16.67 22.83 25.08
CA LEU A 11 16.75 23.90 24.10
C LEU A 11 17.48 23.44 22.83
N ALA A 12 18.61 22.75 22.96
CA ALA A 12 19.35 22.17 21.84
C ALA A 12 18.61 20.99 21.17
N SER A 13 17.52 20.49 21.77
CA SER A 13 16.69 19.45 21.19
C SER A 13 15.47 19.95 20.42
N HIS A 14 15.16 21.24 20.42
CA HIS A 14 14.01 21.79 19.71
C HIS A 14 14.42 22.29 18.31
N PRO A 15 13.87 21.73 17.19
CA PRO A 15 14.37 22.01 15.85
C PRO A 15 14.24 23.49 15.44
N VAL A 16 13.19 24.17 15.86
CA VAL A 16 13.01 25.60 15.56
C VAL A 16 14.07 26.45 16.25
N LEU A 17 14.46 26.11 17.49
CA LEU A 17 15.54 26.82 18.21
C LEU A 17 16.91 26.55 17.56
N VAL A 18 17.11 25.35 17.03
CA VAL A 18 18.32 25.03 16.25
C VAL A 18 18.33 25.84 14.95
N ALA A 19 17.20 25.94 14.23
CA ALA A 19 17.09 26.79 13.03
C ALA A 19 17.40 28.26 13.37
N ALA A 20 16.81 28.77 14.45
CA ALA A 20 17.07 30.14 14.92
C ALA A 20 18.57 30.38 15.26
N ALA A 21 19.20 29.41 15.95
CA ALA A 21 20.62 29.50 16.28
C ALA A 21 21.52 29.47 15.02
N ILE A 22 21.21 28.61 14.04
CA ILE A 22 21.96 28.52 12.79
C ILE A 22 21.82 29.81 11.99
N LEU A 23 20.59 30.36 11.86
CA LEU A 23 20.35 31.61 11.14
C LEU A 23 21.01 32.80 11.85
N ALA A 24 20.95 32.86 13.18
CA ALA A 24 21.63 33.89 13.97
C ALA A 24 23.17 33.80 13.85
N LEU A 25 23.73 32.58 13.88
CA LEU A 25 25.16 32.35 13.67
C LEU A 25 25.59 32.79 12.26
N ALA A 26 24.81 32.39 11.23
CA ALA A 26 25.06 32.81 9.85
C ALA A 26 25.02 34.34 9.70
N SER A 27 24.10 35.02 10.41
CA SER A 27 24.02 36.47 10.44
C SER A 27 25.27 37.11 11.10
N GLY A 28 25.72 36.52 12.23
CA GLY A 28 26.94 36.97 12.92
C GLY A 28 28.19 36.80 12.07
N ILE A 29 28.31 35.65 11.38
CA ILE A 29 29.43 35.39 10.45
C ILE A 29 29.40 36.38 9.28
N ALA A 30 28.24 36.62 8.66
CA ALA A 30 28.11 37.53 7.57
C ALA A 30 28.55 38.97 7.94
N LEU A 31 28.13 39.44 9.12
CA LEU A 31 28.56 40.76 9.66
C LEU A 31 30.06 40.79 9.96
N ALA A 32 30.64 39.73 10.53
CA ALA A 32 32.05 39.65 10.85
C ALA A 32 32.97 39.61 9.62
N VAL A 33 32.51 38.96 8.55
CA VAL A 33 33.27 38.81 7.29
C VAL A 33 32.95 39.96 6.29
N GLY A 34 32.01 40.84 6.63
CA GLY A 34 31.60 41.93 5.74
C GLY A 34 30.74 41.51 4.55
N MET A 35 30.07 40.33 4.65
CA MET A 35 29.14 39.86 3.63
C MET A 35 27.83 40.68 3.70
N PRO A 36 27.18 40.92 2.55
CA PRO A 36 25.90 41.62 2.51
C PRO A 36 24.81 40.85 3.24
N ILE A 37 24.22 41.46 4.29
CA ILE A 37 23.21 40.80 5.15
C ILE A 37 21.96 40.38 4.39
N HIS A 38 21.67 40.96 3.21
CA HIS A 38 20.53 40.58 2.40
C HIS A 38 20.61 39.12 1.91
N ARG A 39 21.82 38.53 1.76
CA ARG A 39 21.98 37.12 1.40
C ARG A 39 21.49 36.19 2.51
N VAL A 40 21.80 36.49 3.77
CA VAL A 40 21.32 35.72 4.92
C VAL A 40 19.80 35.88 5.09
N THR A 41 19.28 37.10 4.80
CA THR A 41 17.84 37.33 4.76
C THR A 41 17.15 36.51 3.70
N GLN A 42 17.74 36.39 2.53
CA GLN A 42 17.26 35.55 1.44
C GLN A 42 17.24 34.05 1.85
N ILE A 43 18.33 33.55 2.46
CA ILE A 43 18.40 32.20 3.00
C ILE A 43 17.26 31.92 4.00
N ALA A 44 16.98 32.88 4.90
CA ALA A 44 15.88 32.75 5.87
C ALA A 44 14.51 32.67 5.16
N ILE A 45 14.24 33.50 4.16
CA ILE A 45 13.01 33.51 3.38
C ILE A 45 12.83 32.18 2.61
N TYR A 46 13.89 31.72 1.92
CA TYR A 46 13.85 30.45 1.19
C TYR A 46 13.77 29.23 2.13
N THR A 47 14.31 29.32 3.34
CA THR A 47 14.11 28.29 4.39
C THR A 47 12.62 28.15 4.71
N LEU A 48 11.90 29.27 4.89
CA LEU A 48 10.45 29.22 5.12
C LEU A 48 9.71 28.66 3.88
N TYR A 49 10.04 29.17 2.70
CA TYR A 49 9.44 28.70 1.44
C TYR A 49 9.63 27.19 1.25
N GLY A 50 10.86 26.69 1.40
CA GLY A 50 11.16 25.28 1.33
C GLY A 50 10.49 24.45 2.43
N ALA A 51 10.35 24.99 3.66
CA ALA A 51 9.69 24.32 4.77
C ALA A 51 8.19 24.13 4.53
N GLU A 52 7.50 25.13 3.97
CA GLU A 52 6.08 25.03 3.62
C GLU A 52 5.83 24.02 2.47
N VAL A 53 6.70 24.02 1.47
CA VAL A 53 6.65 23.02 0.39
C VAL A 53 6.98 21.61 0.94
N ASN A 54 7.98 21.50 1.82
CA ASN A 54 8.31 20.23 2.49
C ASN A 54 7.17 19.73 3.40
N PHE A 55 6.38 20.64 3.99
CA PHE A 55 5.19 20.25 4.75
C PHE A 55 4.16 19.54 3.86
N LEU A 56 4.00 19.95 2.60
CA LEU A 56 3.14 19.26 1.65
C LEU A 56 3.77 17.94 1.14
N ILE A 57 5.07 17.95 0.83
CA ILE A 57 5.75 16.76 0.29
C ILE A 57 5.99 15.73 1.38
N GLY A 58 6.70 16.10 2.42
CA GLY A 58 7.18 15.21 3.48
C GLY A 58 6.08 14.66 4.39
N TYR A 59 5.06 15.48 4.71
CA TYR A 59 3.97 15.07 5.61
C TYR A 59 2.75 14.55 4.86
N LEU A 60 2.40 15.10 3.69
CA LEU A 60 1.15 14.78 2.99
C LEU A 60 1.34 13.98 1.68
N GLY A 61 2.57 13.97 1.14
CA GLY A 61 2.85 13.31 -0.12
C GLY A 61 2.34 14.06 -1.37
N LEU A 62 2.06 15.36 -1.23
CA LEU A 62 1.66 16.21 -2.36
C LEU A 62 2.86 17.05 -2.82
N VAL A 63 3.25 16.92 -4.08
CA VAL A 63 4.37 17.66 -4.67
C VAL A 63 3.84 18.84 -5.49
N PRO A 64 3.86 20.10 -4.98
CA PRO A 64 3.40 21.26 -5.69
C PRO A 64 4.51 21.82 -6.59
N PHE A 65 4.62 21.36 -7.84
CA PHE A 65 5.60 21.91 -8.80
C PHE A 65 5.32 23.37 -9.17
N GLY A 66 4.14 23.91 -8.86
CA GLY A 66 3.79 25.29 -9.06
C GLY A 66 3.69 26.08 -7.73
N ALA A 67 4.53 25.80 -6.75
CA ALA A 67 4.55 26.56 -5.49
C ALA A 67 4.82 28.05 -5.71
N SER A 68 5.57 28.41 -6.76
CA SER A 68 5.81 29.79 -7.21
C SER A 68 4.53 30.56 -7.52
N PHE A 69 3.43 29.89 -7.87
CA PHE A 69 2.12 30.50 -8.05
C PHE A 69 1.66 31.26 -6.80
N PHE A 70 1.72 30.60 -5.63
CA PHE A 70 1.34 31.23 -4.36
C PHE A 70 2.35 32.30 -3.94
N PHE A 71 3.64 32.03 -4.12
CA PHE A 71 4.75 32.91 -3.78
C PHE A 71 4.69 34.22 -4.57
N GLY A 72 4.64 34.15 -5.89
CA GLY A 72 4.64 35.30 -6.76
C GLY A 72 3.33 36.08 -6.72
N CYS A 73 2.17 35.41 -6.70
CA CYS A 73 0.88 36.10 -6.56
C CYS A 73 0.76 36.85 -5.24
N ALA A 74 1.27 36.32 -4.13
CA ALA A 74 1.31 36.99 -2.84
C ALA A 74 2.25 38.22 -2.86
N SER A 75 3.40 38.13 -3.56
CA SER A 75 4.31 39.23 -3.78
C SER A 75 3.64 40.39 -4.52
N TYR A 76 2.93 40.11 -5.61
CA TYR A 76 2.14 41.09 -6.35
C TYR A 76 1.00 41.69 -5.53
N ALA A 77 0.28 40.85 -4.76
CA ALA A 77 -0.82 41.32 -3.90
C ALA A 77 -0.30 42.34 -2.85
N LEU A 78 0.88 42.09 -2.25
CA LEU A 78 1.53 43.01 -1.34
C LEU A 78 1.87 44.35 -2.05
N ALA A 79 2.55 44.28 -3.21
CA ALA A 79 3.03 45.49 -3.90
C ALA A 79 1.86 46.34 -4.40
N ILE A 80 0.85 45.73 -5.01
CA ILE A 80 -0.37 46.40 -5.47
C ILE A 80 -1.14 46.99 -4.27
N GLY A 81 -1.31 46.19 -3.19
CA GLY A 81 -2.01 46.61 -1.98
C GLY A 81 -1.36 47.83 -1.31
N LEU A 82 -0.04 47.86 -1.17
CA LEU A 82 0.69 49.03 -0.66
C LEU A 82 0.61 50.23 -1.62
N GLY A 83 0.57 50.00 -2.93
CA GLY A 83 0.38 51.05 -3.93
C GLY A 83 -0.96 51.75 -3.79
N PHE A 84 -2.02 51.05 -3.45
CA PHE A 84 -3.35 51.62 -3.18
C PHE A 84 -3.47 52.29 -1.79
N MET A 85 -2.58 51.96 -0.85
CA MET A 85 -2.61 52.43 0.54
C MET A 85 -1.26 53.03 0.93
N PRO A 86 -0.94 54.28 0.48
CA PRO A 86 0.38 54.88 0.72
C PRO A 86 0.76 55.09 2.19
N ALA A 87 -0.23 55.13 3.09
CA ALA A 87 -0.02 55.21 4.55
C ALA A 87 0.20 53.83 5.21
N ALA A 88 0.04 52.71 4.47
CA ALA A 88 0.24 51.40 5.00
C ALA A 88 1.74 51.04 5.14
N ASN A 89 2.03 50.15 6.09
CA ASN A 89 3.39 49.70 6.36
C ASN A 89 3.59 48.25 5.93
N GLU A 90 4.80 47.74 6.08
CA GLU A 90 5.19 46.37 5.69
C GLU A 90 4.34 45.26 6.36
N ILE A 91 3.87 45.48 7.58
CA ILE A 91 3.03 44.53 8.33
C ILE A 91 1.67 44.40 7.65
N VAL A 92 1.06 45.53 7.26
CA VAL A 92 -0.20 45.55 6.51
C VAL A 92 -0.02 44.90 5.13
N GLY A 93 1.08 45.23 4.43
CA GLY A 93 1.41 44.62 3.16
C GLY A 93 1.55 43.11 3.27
N LEU A 94 2.26 42.63 4.31
CA LEU A 94 2.41 41.19 4.57
C LEU A 94 1.06 40.53 4.91
N ALA A 95 0.20 41.21 5.68
CA ALA A 95 -1.15 40.67 5.97
C ALA A 95 -2.00 40.53 4.69
N ILE A 96 -1.88 41.51 3.74
CA ILE A 96 -2.55 41.42 2.43
C ILE A 96 -2.01 40.23 1.63
N ALA A 97 -0.68 40.05 1.56
CA ALA A 97 -0.06 38.91 0.89
C ALA A 97 -0.57 37.58 1.42
N VAL A 98 -0.61 37.43 2.74
CA VAL A 98 -1.09 36.18 3.41
C VAL A 98 -2.58 35.97 3.14
N ALA A 99 -3.41 36.99 3.33
CA ALA A 99 -4.86 36.85 3.12
C ALA A 99 -5.18 36.48 1.66
N PHE A 100 -4.50 37.10 0.71
CA PHE A 100 -4.66 36.82 -0.71
C PHE A 100 -4.19 35.38 -1.04
N SER A 101 -3.04 34.95 -0.52
CA SER A 101 -2.51 33.62 -0.76
C SER A 101 -3.40 32.52 -0.14
N LEU A 102 -3.94 32.74 1.06
CA LEU A 102 -4.91 31.83 1.69
C LEU A 102 -6.17 31.68 0.83
N LEU A 103 -6.72 32.80 0.34
CA LEU A 103 -7.90 32.79 -0.54
C LEU A 103 -7.60 32.08 -1.86
N LEU A 104 -6.46 32.35 -2.45
CA LEU A 104 -6.01 31.74 -3.69
C LEU A 104 -5.81 30.24 -3.53
N ALA A 105 -5.17 29.80 -2.44
CA ALA A 105 -4.98 28.40 -2.11
C ALA A 105 -6.31 27.67 -1.86
N LEU A 106 -7.29 28.35 -1.26
CA LEU A 106 -8.63 27.81 -1.07
C LEU A 106 -9.35 27.59 -2.40
N ILE A 107 -9.38 28.62 -3.28
CA ILE A 107 -10.09 28.57 -4.57
C ILE A 107 -9.44 27.54 -5.51
N VAL A 108 -8.14 27.69 -5.73
CA VAL A 108 -7.40 26.83 -6.67
C VAL A 108 -7.27 25.42 -6.11
N GLY A 109 -7.02 25.28 -4.81
CA GLY A 109 -6.95 23.98 -4.14
C GLY A 109 -8.26 23.22 -4.23
N ALA A 110 -9.42 23.89 -4.09
CA ALA A 110 -10.74 23.25 -4.22
C ALA A 110 -10.97 22.64 -5.61
N ILE A 111 -10.32 23.14 -6.64
CA ILE A 111 -10.41 22.65 -8.02
C ILE A 111 -9.38 21.53 -8.26
N ILE A 112 -8.11 21.79 -7.94
CA ILE A 112 -6.97 20.94 -8.31
C ILE A 112 -6.94 19.65 -7.51
N LEU A 113 -7.30 19.65 -6.21
CA LEU A 113 -7.28 18.48 -5.33
C LEU A 113 -8.32 17.40 -5.70
N ARG A 114 -9.20 17.66 -6.67
CA ARG A 114 -10.06 16.62 -7.25
C ARG A 114 -9.27 15.60 -8.07
N ARG A 115 -8.05 15.93 -8.48
CA ARG A 115 -7.12 15.04 -9.17
C ARG A 115 -6.01 14.60 -8.20
N ARG A 116 -5.40 13.44 -8.47
CA ARG A 116 -4.42 12.81 -7.59
C ARG A 116 -3.08 12.62 -8.27
N GLY A 117 -2.02 12.47 -7.47
CA GLY A 117 -0.68 12.15 -7.93
C GLY A 117 -0.10 13.20 -8.89
N LEU A 118 0.48 12.74 -9.99
CA LEU A 118 1.16 13.58 -10.98
C LEU A 118 0.27 14.69 -11.55
N TYR A 119 -1.04 14.44 -11.70
CA TYR A 119 -1.98 15.47 -12.20
C TYR A 119 -2.06 16.70 -11.28
N PHE A 120 -2.00 16.51 -9.96
CA PHE A 120 -1.94 17.64 -9.02
C PHE A 120 -0.69 18.49 -9.26
N SER A 121 0.48 17.86 -9.40
CA SER A 121 1.76 18.53 -9.63
C SER A 121 1.76 19.33 -10.94
N LEU A 122 1.28 18.73 -12.02
CA LEU A 122 1.19 19.38 -13.33
C LEU A 122 0.17 20.53 -13.36
N LEU A 123 -0.98 20.38 -12.68
CA LEU A 123 -1.98 21.44 -12.60
C LEU A 123 -1.47 22.66 -11.80
N THR A 124 -0.71 22.44 -10.71
CA THR A 124 -0.09 23.54 -9.97
C THR A 124 0.94 24.28 -10.83
N LEU A 125 1.75 23.53 -11.61
CA LEU A 125 2.71 24.12 -12.54
C LEU A 125 2.01 24.92 -13.64
N ALA A 126 0.91 24.42 -14.19
CA ALA A 126 0.11 25.15 -15.18
C ALA A 126 -0.46 26.47 -14.60
N CYS A 127 -0.94 26.44 -13.34
CA CYS A 127 -1.38 27.68 -12.66
C CYS A 127 -0.25 28.70 -12.52
N SER A 128 0.97 28.27 -12.22
CA SER A 128 2.16 29.11 -12.13
C SER A 128 2.45 29.77 -13.49
N GLN A 129 2.44 28.98 -14.57
CA GLN A 129 2.72 29.49 -15.91
C GLN A 129 1.63 30.45 -16.41
N ILE A 130 0.35 30.17 -16.13
CA ILE A 130 -0.75 31.09 -16.46
C ILE A 130 -0.58 32.42 -15.71
N ALA A 131 -0.25 32.36 -14.42
CA ALA A 131 -0.02 33.58 -13.63
C ALA A 131 1.20 34.37 -14.13
N PHE A 132 2.27 33.67 -14.53
CA PHE A 132 3.43 34.28 -15.18
C PHE A 132 3.03 35.04 -16.45
N GLU A 133 2.31 34.39 -17.37
CA GLU A 133 1.86 35.01 -18.63
C GLU A 133 0.96 36.23 -18.41
N ILE A 134 0.08 36.16 -17.40
CA ILE A 134 -0.77 37.29 -17.00
C ILE A 134 0.09 38.44 -16.46
N ALA A 135 1.00 38.14 -15.53
CA ALA A 135 1.85 39.13 -14.91
C ALA A 135 2.79 39.80 -15.93
N PHE A 136 3.33 39.04 -16.87
CA PHE A 136 4.25 39.48 -17.90
C PHE A 136 3.56 40.37 -18.94
N LYS A 137 2.31 40.07 -19.31
CA LYS A 137 1.57 40.78 -20.35
C LYS A 137 0.72 41.94 -19.85
N TRP A 138 0.30 41.94 -18.59
CA TRP A 138 -0.59 42.96 -18.03
C TRP A 138 0.19 44.18 -17.50
N THR A 139 0.84 44.91 -18.40
CA THR A 139 1.75 46.00 -18.10
C THR A 139 1.15 47.15 -17.22
N SER A 140 -0.16 47.40 -17.37
CA SER A 140 -0.85 48.49 -16.64
C SER A 140 -1.05 48.20 -15.14
N VAL A 141 -1.03 46.92 -14.72
CA VAL A 141 -1.28 46.54 -13.31
C VAL A 141 -0.06 45.93 -12.67
N THR A 142 0.66 45.06 -13.40
CA THR A 142 1.80 44.28 -12.88
C THR A 142 3.15 44.87 -13.25
N GLY A 143 3.18 45.90 -14.10
CA GLY A 143 4.40 46.45 -14.67
C GLY A 143 5.03 45.60 -15.78
N GLY A 144 4.42 44.45 -16.12
CA GLY A 144 4.90 43.57 -17.18
C GLY A 144 6.31 43.01 -16.90
N GLU A 145 7.22 43.08 -17.89
CA GLU A 145 8.60 42.64 -17.79
C GLU A 145 9.40 43.39 -16.70
N ASN A 146 9.16 44.67 -16.58
CA ASN A 146 9.85 45.53 -15.60
C ASN A 146 9.37 45.32 -14.17
N GLY A 147 8.24 44.67 -13.97
CA GLY A 147 7.64 44.45 -12.67
C GLY A 147 7.20 45.74 -11.95
N LEU A 148 6.83 45.59 -10.69
CA LEU A 148 6.50 46.69 -9.80
C LEU A 148 7.74 47.00 -8.95
N GLN A 149 8.23 48.23 -9.05
CA GLN A 149 9.42 48.73 -8.33
C GLN A 149 9.03 49.66 -7.20
N ASN A 150 10.00 49.98 -6.33
CA ASN A 150 9.83 50.93 -5.22
C ASN A 150 8.77 50.51 -4.19
N VAL A 151 8.69 49.21 -3.88
CA VAL A 151 7.86 48.72 -2.78
C VAL A 151 8.35 49.31 -1.47
N ALA A 152 7.54 50.20 -0.87
CA ALA A 152 7.94 50.99 0.31
C ALA A 152 8.11 50.13 1.57
N ARG A 153 9.12 50.47 2.35
CA ARG A 153 9.51 49.77 3.60
C ARG A 153 9.73 50.81 4.71
N PRO A 154 8.68 51.56 5.13
CA PRO A 154 8.81 52.74 6.01
C PRO A 154 9.25 52.40 7.44
N LEU A 155 8.84 51.26 8.04
CA LEU A 155 9.19 50.86 9.41
C LEU A 155 10.63 50.32 9.51
N PHE A 156 11.03 49.49 8.55
CA PHE A 156 12.32 48.75 8.59
C PHE A 156 13.25 49.25 7.45
N ARG A 157 13.61 50.55 7.51
CA ARG A 157 14.43 51.21 6.46
C ARG A 157 15.83 50.63 6.33
N SER A 158 16.48 50.29 7.46
CA SER A 158 17.82 49.70 7.42
C SER A 158 17.76 48.19 7.06
N ALA A 159 18.75 47.71 6.32
CA ALA A 159 18.88 46.31 5.95
C ALA A 159 18.94 45.41 7.21
N LEU A 160 19.59 45.83 8.26
CA LEU A 160 19.72 45.08 9.51
C LEU A 160 18.38 45.01 10.27
N ALA A 161 17.63 46.11 10.35
CA ALA A 161 16.29 46.10 10.98
C ALA A 161 15.31 45.19 10.23
N PHE A 162 15.32 45.27 8.89
CA PHE A 162 14.50 44.39 8.06
C PHE A 162 14.92 42.92 8.21
N HIS A 163 16.21 42.63 8.29
CA HIS A 163 16.73 41.28 8.58
C HIS A 163 16.21 40.74 9.92
N GLY A 164 16.28 41.55 10.98
CA GLY A 164 15.75 41.19 12.29
C GLY A 164 14.24 40.89 12.26
N PHE A 165 13.47 41.75 11.58
CA PHE A 165 12.04 41.52 11.35
C PHE A 165 11.77 40.22 10.58
N THR A 166 12.51 40.00 9.50
CA THR A 166 12.38 38.73 8.71
C THR A 166 12.67 37.52 9.54
N LEU A 167 13.74 37.53 10.36
CA LEU A 167 14.05 36.41 11.26
C LEU A 167 12.92 36.10 12.24
N VAL A 168 12.32 37.13 12.85
CA VAL A 168 11.19 36.98 13.78
C VAL A 168 9.99 36.33 13.07
N VAL A 169 9.63 36.80 11.87
CA VAL A 169 8.53 36.26 11.09
C VAL A 169 8.80 34.81 10.66
N VAL A 170 10.00 34.53 10.13
CA VAL A 170 10.39 33.19 9.66
C VAL A 170 10.42 32.20 10.84
N ILE A 171 11.06 32.55 11.96
CA ILE A 171 11.13 31.67 13.14
C ILE A 171 9.73 31.43 13.72
N GLY A 172 8.89 32.47 13.77
CA GLY A 172 7.49 32.36 14.18
C GLY A 172 6.68 31.41 13.28
N SER A 173 6.83 31.53 11.95
CA SER A 173 6.19 30.66 10.97
C SER A 173 6.70 29.22 11.07
N LEU A 174 8.00 28.99 11.22
CA LEU A 174 8.58 27.66 11.44
C LEU A 174 8.10 27.04 12.75
N TRP A 175 7.93 27.85 13.82
CA TRP A 175 7.38 27.37 15.08
C TRP A 175 5.92 26.92 14.92
N MET A 176 5.12 27.72 14.21
CA MET A 176 3.72 27.37 13.90
C MET A 176 3.65 26.07 13.08
N LEU A 177 4.48 25.94 12.05
CA LEU A 177 4.56 24.77 11.20
C LEU A 177 5.00 23.52 11.99
N TRP A 178 6.00 23.67 12.87
CA TRP A 178 6.45 22.60 13.77
C TRP A 178 5.32 22.14 14.71
N ARG A 179 4.57 23.10 15.25
CA ARG A 179 3.44 22.80 16.14
C ARG A 179 2.35 22.04 15.42
N LEU A 180 1.99 22.46 14.20
CA LEU A 180 1.03 21.77 13.33
C LEU A 180 1.49 20.34 12.98
N ALA A 181 2.77 20.15 12.70
CA ALA A 181 3.35 18.86 12.36
C ALA A 181 3.25 17.84 13.52
N HIS A 182 3.28 18.29 14.77
CA HIS A 182 3.15 17.45 15.98
C HIS A 182 1.72 17.37 16.53
N ALA A 183 0.82 18.16 15.99
CA ALA A 183 -0.61 18.11 16.32
C ALA A 183 -1.30 16.85 15.71
N PRO A 184 -2.50 16.48 16.18
CA PRO A 184 -3.32 15.44 15.57
C PRO A 184 -3.46 15.59 14.05
N PHE A 185 -3.56 16.81 13.56
CA PHE A 185 -3.63 17.12 12.14
C PHE A 185 -2.37 16.69 11.37
N GLY A 186 -1.18 16.95 11.89
CA GLY A 186 0.08 16.54 11.27
C GLY A 186 0.25 15.02 11.20
N ARG A 187 -0.19 14.31 12.26
CA ARG A 187 -0.20 12.82 12.26
C ARG A 187 -1.18 12.26 11.24
N LEU A 188 -2.35 12.89 11.09
CA LEU A 188 -3.31 12.54 10.06
C LEU A 188 -2.75 12.74 8.64
N MET A 189 -1.99 13.81 8.41
CA MET A 189 -1.32 14.05 7.13
C MET A 189 -0.32 12.94 6.80
N GLN A 190 0.50 12.50 7.76
CA GLN A 190 1.44 11.39 7.58
C GLN A 190 0.72 10.08 7.24
N ALA A 191 -0.38 9.80 7.91
CA ALA A 191 -1.22 8.64 7.59
C ALA A 191 -1.82 8.73 6.17
N LEU A 192 -2.27 9.93 5.75
CA LEU A 192 -2.77 10.17 4.39
C LEU A 192 -1.70 9.93 3.32
N ARG A 193 -0.46 10.34 3.59
CA ARG A 193 0.68 10.07 2.70
C ARG A 193 0.91 8.57 2.54
N ASP A 194 0.86 7.82 3.63
CA ASP A 194 1.11 6.38 3.63
C ASP A 194 -0.04 5.61 2.97
N ASN A 195 -1.30 5.90 3.32
CA ASN A 195 -2.46 5.18 2.79
C ASN A 195 -3.76 5.99 2.86
N GLU A 196 -4.08 6.70 1.77
CA GLU A 196 -5.31 7.52 1.69
C GLU A 196 -6.60 6.69 1.83
N GLN A 197 -6.64 5.48 1.24
CA GLN A 197 -7.82 4.63 1.28
C GLN A 197 -8.12 4.15 2.70
N ARG A 198 -7.06 3.81 3.46
CA ARG A 198 -7.20 3.43 4.88
C ARG A 198 -7.71 4.60 5.72
N VAL A 199 -7.18 5.79 5.54
CA VAL A 199 -7.62 6.99 6.26
C VAL A 199 -9.11 7.28 6.00
N ALA A 200 -9.58 7.15 4.74
CA ALA A 200 -10.99 7.30 4.42
C ALA A 200 -11.87 6.24 5.10
N SER A 201 -11.38 4.99 5.20
CA SER A 201 -12.09 3.89 5.87
C SER A 201 -12.14 4.03 7.39
N LEU A 202 -11.31 4.89 7.98
CA LEU A 202 -11.34 5.25 9.40
C LEU A 202 -12.35 6.39 9.71
N GLY A 203 -12.90 7.06 8.71
CA GLY A 203 -13.91 8.10 8.89
C GLY A 203 -13.39 9.53 8.69
N PHE A 204 -12.20 9.73 8.16
CA PHE A 204 -11.68 11.05 7.81
C PHE A 204 -12.10 11.48 6.39
N ASP A 205 -12.44 12.76 6.24
CA ASP A 205 -12.63 13.40 4.93
C ASP A 205 -11.25 13.77 4.35
N THR A 206 -10.72 12.91 3.50
CA THR A 206 -9.37 13.06 2.94
C THR A 206 -9.24 14.31 2.06
N TYR A 207 -10.29 14.68 1.33
CA TYR A 207 -10.29 15.86 0.48
C TYR A 207 -10.19 17.14 1.32
N ARG A 208 -11.03 17.28 2.37
CA ARG A 208 -10.97 18.44 3.26
C ARG A 208 -9.65 18.56 3.98
N THR A 209 -9.08 17.43 4.43
CA THR A 209 -7.78 17.42 5.10
C THR A 209 -6.67 17.94 4.17
N LYS A 210 -6.65 17.48 2.91
CA LYS A 210 -5.71 17.96 1.90
C LYS A 210 -5.89 19.44 1.59
N LEU A 211 -7.14 19.91 1.49
CA LEU A 211 -7.44 21.31 1.21
C LEU A 211 -6.96 22.20 2.35
N ILE A 212 -7.23 21.86 3.61
CA ILE A 212 -6.76 22.61 4.77
C ILE A 212 -5.22 22.67 4.79
N ALA A 213 -4.54 21.55 4.55
CA ALA A 213 -3.09 21.50 4.49
C ALA A 213 -2.51 22.42 3.38
N LEU A 214 -3.12 22.40 2.19
CA LEU A 214 -2.72 23.25 1.08
C LEU A 214 -2.96 24.74 1.37
N VAL A 215 -4.07 25.08 2.02
CA VAL A 215 -4.38 26.47 2.42
C VAL A 215 -3.38 26.98 3.44
N ILE A 216 -3.03 26.16 4.46
CA ILE A 216 -2.03 26.52 5.46
C ILE A 216 -0.67 26.74 4.80
N ALA A 217 -0.20 25.79 4.00
CA ALA A 217 1.07 25.89 3.29
C ALA A 217 1.07 27.07 2.30
N GLY A 218 -0.02 27.29 1.58
CA GLY A 218 -0.19 28.45 0.70
C GLY A 218 -0.06 29.77 1.44
N GLY A 219 -0.63 29.86 2.65
CA GLY A 219 -0.46 31.04 3.52
C GLY A 219 0.99 31.28 3.90
N GLY A 220 1.72 30.24 4.33
CA GLY A 220 3.14 30.34 4.69
C GLY A 220 4.04 30.65 3.47
N ILE A 221 3.73 30.09 2.29
CA ILE A 221 4.36 30.45 1.02
C ILE A 221 4.10 31.95 0.71
N GLY A 222 2.87 32.42 0.98
CA GLY A 222 2.52 33.83 0.84
C GLY A 222 3.31 34.76 1.76
N VAL A 223 3.62 34.33 3.01
CA VAL A 223 4.55 35.04 3.91
C VAL A 223 5.92 35.16 3.26
N ALA A 224 6.45 34.05 2.73
CA ALA A 224 7.79 34.07 2.10
C ALA A 224 7.83 34.98 0.85
N GLY A 225 6.78 34.92 0.00
CA GLY A 225 6.64 35.77 -1.17
C GLY A 225 6.56 37.27 -0.81
N GLY A 226 5.75 37.59 0.20
CA GLY A 226 5.66 38.98 0.71
C GLY A 226 6.99 39.51 1.28
N LEU A 227 7.70 38.69 2.07
CA LEU A 227 9.03 39.05 2.59
C LEU A 227 10.05 39.22 1.47
N MET A 228 9.99 38.41 0.39
CA MET A 228 10.88 38.59 -0.76
C MET A 228 10.60 39.87 -1.51
N ALA A 229 9.33 40.25 -1.73
CA ALA A 229 8.96 41.52 -2.33
C ALA A 229 9.51 42.74 -1.53
N LEU A 230 9.43 42.64 -0.19
CA LEU A 230 9.98 43.67 0.71
C LEU A 230 11.52 43.65 0.72
N LEU A 231 12.18 42.50 0.60
CA LEU A 231 13.64 42.40 0.52
C LEU A 231 14.16 43.08 -0.73
N LEU A 232 13.58 42.75 -1.89
CA LEU A 232 13.99 43.26 -3.20
C LEU A 232 13.47 44.68 -3.46
N GLN A 233 12.53 45.18 -2.63
CA GLN A 233 11.76 46.39 -2.85
C GLN A 233 11.12 46.46 -4.25
N GLY A 234 10.76 45.25 -4.75
CA GLY A 234 10.19 45.09 -6.08
C GLY A 234 9.62 43.72 -6.28
N VAL A 235 8.76 43.54 -7.26
CA VAL A 235 8.15 42.28 -7.67
C VAL A 235 8.27 42.11 -9.16
N TYR A 236 8.71 40.96 -9.60
CA TYR A 236 8.97 40.61 -11.00
C TYR A 236 8.18 39.40 -11.43
N ALA A 237 7.76 39.37 -12.70
CA ALA A 237 7.00 38.23 -13.26
C ALA A 237 7.78 36.92 -13.15
N ASN A 238 9.13 36.95 -13.22
CA ASN A 238 9.98 35.76 -13.09
C ASN A 238 9.76 35.02 -11.77
N ASN A 239 9.31 35.64 -10.69
CA ASN A 239 8.96 34.94 -9.43
C ASN A 239 7.79 33.97 -9.59
N LEU A 240 7.05 34.04 -10.71
CA LEU A 240 5.95 33.14 -11.07
C LEU A 240 6.38 32.06 -12.08
N ASN A 241 7.58 32.20 -12.69
CA ASN A 241 8.03 31.32 -13.76
C ASN A 241 8.22 29.87 -13.25
N TRP A 242 8.04 28.91 -14.16
CA TRP A 242 8.22 27.48 -13.88
C TRP A 242 9.66 27.14 -13.43
N GLU A 243 10.66 27.88 -13.88
CA GLU A 243 12.05 27.70 -13.44
C GLU A 243 12.21 27.86 -11.93
N HIS A 244 11.62 28.91 -11.35
CA HIS A 244 11.62 29.13 -9.90
C HIS A 244 10.61 28.29 -9.12
N ALA A 245 9.69 27.65 -9.82
CA ALA A 245 8.72 26.76 -9.20
C ALA A 245 9.35 25.47 -8.62
N GLY A 246 10.45 25.01 -9.22
CA GLY A 246 11.23 23.87 -8.77
C GLY A 246 12.15 24.12 -7.58
N ASP A 247 12.59 25.35 -7.35
CA ASP A 247 13.59 25.70 -6.33
C ASP A 247 13.27 25.16 -4.93
N PRO A 248 12.07 25.38 -4.35
CA PRO A 248 11.76 24.92 -3.01
C PRO A 248 11.65 23.38 -2.94
N VAL A 249 11.28 22.71 -4.04
CA VAL A 249 11.27 21.25 -4.13
C VAL A 249 12.70 20.72 -4.11
N LEU A 250 13.61 21.35 -4.86
CA LEU A 250 15.04 21.00 -4.88
C LEU A 250 15.69 21.27 -3.52
N MET A 251 15.38 22.38 -2.86
CA MET A 251 15.86 22.68 -1.50
C MET A 251 15.39 21.64 -0.49
N ALA A 252 14.12 21.24 -0.55
CA ALA A 252 13.59 20.19 0.32
C ALA A 252 14.26 18.85 0.05
N ALA A 253 14.49 18.49 -1.22
CA ALA A 253 15.14 17.24 -1.61
C ALA A 253 16.61 17.19 -1.20
N LEU A 254 17.38 18.25 -1.48
CA LEU A 254 18.79 18.36 -1.07
C LEU A 254 18.96 18.28 0.45
N GLY A 255 18.13 19.03 1.16
CA GLY A 255 18.19 19.11 2.62
C GLY A 255 17.72 17.85 3.32
N GLY A 256 16.76 17.13 2.72
CA GLY A 256 16.13 15.90 3.22
C GLY A 256 14.64 16.09 3.51
N VAL A 257 13.79 15.53 2.65
CA VAL A 257 12.31 15.64 2.70
C VAL A 257 11.72 15.08 4.01
N HIS A 258 12.37 14.08 4.59
CA HIS A 258 11.91 13.41 5.81
C HIS A 258 12.31 14.13 7.10
N HIS A 259 12.93 15.32 6.98
CA HIS A 259 13.45 16.06 8.13
C HIS A 259 12.89 17.49 8.17
N PHE A 260 12.48 17.93 9.38
CA PHE A 260 11.95 19.28 9.56
C PHE A 260 12.98 20.36 9.22
N LEU A 261 14.26 20.13 9.56
CA LEU A 261 15.36 21.04 9.26
C LEU A 261 15.98 20.84 7.86
N GLY A 262 15.47 19.87 7.09
CA GLY A 262 15.95 19.64 5.72
C GLY A 262 15.96 20.91 4.88
N PRO A 263 14.84 21.64 4.75
CA PRO A 263 14.76 22.85 3.93
C PRO A 263 15.73 23.97 4.33
N LEU A 264 16.10 24.08 5.61
CA LEU A 264 17.14 25.01 6.06
C LEU A 264 18.50 24.70 5.43
N TRP A 265 18.92 23.43 5.51
CA TRP A 265 20.18 23.00 4.89
C TRP A 265 20.13 23.11 3.37
N GLY A 266 18.99 22.74 2.77
CA GLY A 266 18.77 22.89 1.32
C GLY A 266 18.86 24.34 0.87
N ALA A 267 18.21 25.28 1.57
CA ALA A 267 18.25 26.70 1.26
C ALA A 267 19.67 27.30 1.40
N ILE A 268 20.40 26.92 2.47
CA ILE A 268 21.80 27.35 2.66
C ILE A 268 22.66 26.88 1.49
N VAL A 269 22.63 25.59 1.19
CA VAL A 269 23.48 25.01 0.14
C VAL A 269 23.08 25.54 -1.24
N PHE A 270 21.77 25.63 -1.52
CA PHE A 270 21.26 26.13 -2.79
C PHE A 270 21.75 27.55 -3.07
N ILE A 271 21.48 28.48 -2.14
CA ILE A 271 21.80 29.91 -2.33
C ILE A 271 23.31 30.17 -2.33
N VAL A 272 24.07 29.51 -1.44
CA VAL A 272 25.53 29.65 -1.41
C VAL A 272 26.17 29.09 -2.68
N LEU A 273 25.66 27.96 -3.17
CA LEU A 273 26.20 27.33 -4.37
C LEU A 273 25.83 28.13 -5.63
N GLU A 274 24.58 28.62 -5.70
CA GLU A 274 24.12 29.54 -6.76
C GLU A 274 25.00 30.79 -6.82
N ASP A 275 25.22 31.49 -5.68
CA ASP A 275 26.03 32.71 -5.58
C ASP A 275 27.49 32.45 -6.01
N ARG A 276 28.09 31.32 -5.60
CA ARG A 276 29.48 30.99 -5.93
C ARG A 276 29.65 30.52 -7.37
N LEU A 277 28.76 29.74 -7.88
CA LEU A 277 28.84 29.20 -9.22
C LEU A 277 28.49 30.28 -10.27
N SER A 278 27.47 31.12 -10.03
CA SER A 278 27.11 32.21 -10.95
C SER A 278 28.20 33.28 -11.04
N ALA A 279 29.03 33.48 -10.00
CA ALA A 279 30.19 34.34 -10.06
C ALA A 279 31.34 33.77 -10.94
N ILE A 280 31.35 32.45 -11.18
CA ILE A 280 32.41 31.76 -11.98
C ILE A 280 31.94 31.57 -13.43
N THR A 281 30.67 31.25 -13.65
CA THR A 281 30.14 30.96 -14.98
C THR A 281 28.67 31.32 -15.11
N GLU A 282 28.29 31.86 -16.26
CA GLU A 282 26.88 32.13 -16.60
C GLU A 282 26.06 30.80 -16.67
N ASN A 283 26.71 29.71 -17.04
CA ASN A 283 26.09 28.37 -17.14
C ASN A 283 26.22 27.55 -15.84
N TRP A 284 26.08 28.17 -14.71
CA TRP A 284 26.25 27.56 -13.39
C TRP A 284 25.35 26.32 -13.17
N TRP A 285 24.23 26.19 -13.85
CA TRP A 285 23.36 25.01 -13.83
C TRP A 285 24.05 23.73 -14.33
N LEU A 286 25.04 23.83 -15.25
CA LEU A 286 25.79 22.67 -15.71
C LEU A 286 26.64 22.02 -14.61
N VAL A 287 27.02 22.78 -13.60
CA VAL A 287 27.74 22.26 -12.42
C VAL A 287 26.76 21.88 -11.30
N PHE A 288 25.73 22.69 -11.12
CA PHE A 288 24.75 22.53 -10.05
C PHE A 288 23.87 21.27 -10.23
N ALA A 289 23.37 20.99 -11.44
CA ALA A 289 22.51 19.85 -11.72
C ALA A 289 23.18 18.48 -11.43
N PRO A 290 24.45 18.22 -11.84
CA PRO A 290 25.16 17.02 -11.42
C PRO A 290 25.30 16.85 -9.91
N ILE A 291 25.49 17.96 -9.16
CA ILE A 291 25.57 17.94 -7.70
C ILE A 291 24.23 17.46 -7.11
N ILE A 292 23.12 18.02 -7.59
CA ILE A 292 21.76 17.59 -7.15
C ILE A 292 21.54 16.10 -7.46
N ILE A 293 21.88 15.67 -8.68
CA ILE A 293 21.74 14.27 -9.10
C ILE A 293 22.60 13.36 -8.22
N ALA A 294 23.84 13.73 -7.94
CA ALA A 294 24.70 12.97 -7.05
C ALA A 294 24.12 12.84 -5.63
N PHE A 295 23.60 13.93 -5.06
CA PHE A 295 22.91 13.88 -3.78
C PHE A 295 21.68 12.99 -3.81
N ALA A 296 20.83 13.11 -4.83
CA ALA A 296 19.63 12.29 -4.98
C ALA A 296 19.94 10.78 -5.10
N LEU A 297 21.04 10.43 -5.73
CA LEU A 297 21.48 9.03 -5.91
C LEU A 297 22.23 8.46 -4.69
N LEU A 298 22.94 9.30 -3.94
CA LEU A 298 23.82 8.86 -2.84
C LEU A 298 23.17 8.98 -1.45
N SER A 299 22.13 9.77 -1.30
CA SER A 299 21.51 10.04 0.01
C SER A 299 19.98 10.08 -0.06
N ASP A 300 19.35 9.02 0.40
CA ASP A 300 17.88 8.95 0.53
C ASP A 300 17.33 9.95 1.58
N GLU A 301 18.18 10.40 2.52
CA GLU A 301 17.81 11.26 3.64
C GLU A 301 18.32 12.71 3.50
N GLY A 302 18.99 13.05 2.38
CA GLY A 302 19.56 14.37 2.13
C GLY A 302 20.71 14.75 3.06
N ILE A 303 21.07 16.05 3.04
CA ILE A 303 22.19 16.59 3.85
C ILE A 303 21.96 16.39 5.35
N HIS A 304 20.75 16.64 5.80
CA HIS A 304 20.40 16.45 7.22
C HIS A 304 20.60 15.02 7.70
N GLY A 305 20.24 14.02 6.88
CA GLY A 305 20.46 12.61 7.17
C GLY A 305 21.95 12.25 7.31
N ILE A 306 22.82 12.84 6.49
CA ILE A 306 24.27 12.66 6.60
C ILE A 306 24.76 13.19 7.95
N PHE A 307 24.33 14.38 8.36
CA PHE A 307 24.68 14.92 9.69
C PHE A 307 24.18 14.04 10.83
N GLN A 308 23.00 13.46 10.72
CA GLN A 308 22.48 12.52 11.73
C GLN A 308 23.30 11.25 11.83
N ARG A 309 23.72 10.67 10.69
CA ARG A 309 24.58 9.46 10.68
C ARG A 309 25.92 9.74 11.35
N ILE A 310 26.53 10.90 11.06
CA ILE A 310 27.81 11.32 11.68
C ILE A 310 27.64 11.56 13.18
N ALA A 311 26.51 12.16 13.61
CA ALA A 311 26.24 12.47 14.99
C ALA A 311 25.73 11.28 15.84
N GLY A 312 25.49 10.12 15.23
CA GLY A 312 24.97 8.91 15.89
C GLY A 312 23.58 9.08 16.51
N ARG A 313 22.76 10.02 16.04
CA ARG A 313 21.49 10.40 16.67
C ARG A 313 20.36 10.62 15.67
N SER A 314 19.42 9.70 15.63
CA SER A 314 18.13 9.84 14.92
C SER A 314 17.11 10.69 15.71
N ARG A 315 17.40 11.96 16.03
CA ARG A 315 16.52 12.79 16.89
C ARG A 315 15.58 13.76 16.17
N TRP A 316 15.64 13.89 14.84
CA TRP A 316 14.99 14.98 14.11
C TRP A 316 14.11 14.53 12.94
N THR A 317 13.76 13.24 12.88
CA THR A 317 12.85 12.70 11.87
C THR A 317 11.43 13.27 12.03
N LEU A 318 10.68 13.34 10.94
CA LEU A 318 9.26 13.70 10.94
C LEU A 318 8.44 12.77 11.85
N THR A 319 8.89 11.53 12.02
CA THR A 319 8.29 10.54 12.90
C THR A 319 8.98 10.57 14.27
N ARG A 320 8.25 10.96 15.30
CA ARG A 320 8.70 10.83 16.69
C ARG A 320 8.46 9.40 17.13
N ASN A 321 9.52 8.60 17.28
CA ASN A 321 9.42 7.24 17.80
C ASN A 321 9.15 7.18 19.32
N VAL A 322 8.97 8.33 19.98
CA VAL A 322 8.67 8.40 21.41
C VAL A 322 7.16 8.40 21.58
N ILE A 323 6.60 7.23 21.88
CA ILE A 323 5.19 7.07 22.25
C ILE A 323 4.98 7.44 23.73
N PRO A 324 3.75 7.74 24.17
CA PRO A 324 3.43 7.89 25.58
C PRO A 324 3.83 6.66 26.40
N PRO A 325 4.28 6.83 27.66
CA PRO A 325 4.68 5.71 28.49
C PRO A 325 3.51 4.73 28.70
N ARG A 326 3.85 3.43 28.75
CA ARG A 326 2.87 2.38 29.05
C ARG A 326 2.34 2.57 30.47
N PRO A 327 1.00 2.61 30.68
CA PRO A 327 0.42 2.61 32.02
C PRO A 327 0.83 1.34 32.80
N ARG A 328 0.94 1.42 34.12
CA ARG A 328 1.21 0.24 34.95
C ARG A 328 0.06 -0.76 34.89
N ASP A 329 -1.17 -0.23 34.92
CA ASP A 329 -2.40 -1.01 34.79
C ASP A 329 -3.12 -0.60 33.51
N ILE A 330 -3.19 -1.52 32.53
CA ILE A 330 -3.94 -1.32 31.29
C ILE A 330 -5.35 -1.83 31.55
N ALA A 331 -6.34 -0.93 31.45
CA ALA A 331 -7.73 -1.33 31.53
C ALA A 331 -8.06 -2.28 30.36
N PRO A 332 -8.67 -3.46 30.61
CA PRO A 332 -9.06 -4.37 29.55
C PRO A 332 -9.97 -3.66 28.53
N TYR A 333 -9.75 -3.94 27.24
CA TYR A 333 -10.68 -3.48 26.23
C TYR A 333 -12.06 -4.07 26.49
N ALA A 334 -13.00 -3.22 26.83
CA ALA A 334 -14.40 -3.56 26.98
C ALA A 334 -15.21 -2.77 25.95
N PRO A 335 -15.92 -3.46 25.03
CA PRO A 335 -16.92 -2.79 24.22
C PRO A 335 -17.94 -2.15 25.14
N ASP A 336 -18.45 -0.98 24.75
CA ASP A 336 -19.37 -0.20 25.58
C ASP A 336 -20.55 -1.06 26.07
N ARG A 337 -20.64 -1.32 27.39
CA ARG A 337 -21.66 -2.17 28.01
C ARG A 337 -23.10 -1.67 27.74
N ALA A 338 -23.27 -0.34 27.58
CA ALA A 338 -24.55 0.25 27.21
C ALA A 338 -24.94 -0.15 25.77
N ARG A 339 -23.97 -0.29 24.87
CA ARG A 339 -24.22 -0.79 23.51
C ARG A 339 -24.57 -2.28 23.48
N GLN A 340 -23.93 -3.10 24.32
CA GLN A 340 -24.25 -4.53 24.41
C GLN A 340 -25.70 -4.72 24.93
N ALA A 341 -26.12 -3.97 25.95
CA ALA A 341 -27.46 -4.02 26.46
C ALA A 341 -28.50 -3.54 25.43
N ALA A 342 -28.20 -2.49 24.67
CA ALA A 342 -29.07 -1.99 23.59
C ALA A 342 -29.09 -2.95 22.38
N ALA A 343 -28.01 -3.68 22.13
CA ALA A 343 -27.95 -4.66 21.05
C ALA A 343 -28.80 -5.90 21.30
N THR A 344 -28.90 -6.34 22.57
CA THR A 344 -29.76 -7.46 22.98
C THR A 344 -31.24 -7.08 23.07
N ALA A 345 -31.55 -5.79 23.22
CA ALA A 345 -32.95 -5.31 23.37
C ALA A 345 -33.61 -4.87 22.04
N SER A 346 -32.89 -4.79 20.93
CA SER A 346 -33.42 -4.29 19.65
C SER A 346 -33.65 -5.42 18.66
N GLU A 347 -34.85 -5.58 18.15
CA GLU A 347 -35.23 -6.52 17.09
C GLU A 347 -34.75 -6.09 15.69
N VAL A 348 -34.29 -4.83 15.51
CA VAL A 348 -33.82 -4.32 14.21
C VAL A 348 -32.46 -4.88 13.87
N PRO A 349 -32.27 -5.55 12.69
CA PRO A 349 -30.98 -6.06 12.26
C PRO A 349 -29.97 -4.93 12.12
N ILE A 350 -28.68 -5.24 12.38
CA ILE A 350 -27.62 -4.21 12.24
C ILE A 350 -27.42 -3.85 10.77
N LEU A 351 -27.54 -4.83 9.89
CA LEU A 351 -27.41 -4.68 8.45
C LEU A 351 -28.56 -5.42 7.78
N ALA A 352 -29.28 -4.75 6.87
CA ALA A 352 -30.25 -5.39 6.00
C ALA A 352 -29.97 -4.93 4.54
N ILE A 353 -29.85 -5.90 3.67
CA ILE A 353 -29.63 -5.69 2.24
C ILE A 353 -30.89 -6.16 1.52
N ARG A 354 -31.45 -5.32 0.63
CA ARG A 354 -32.70 -5.62 -0.08
C ARG A 354 -32.52 -5.40 -1.57
N ASN A 355 -32.68 -6.46 -2.36
CA ASN A 355 -32.67 -6.49 -3.81
C ASN A 355 -31.46 -5.78 -4.42
N LEU A 356 -30.27 -5.97 -3.83
CA LEU A 356 -29.07 -5.25 -4.19
C LEU A 356 -28.51 -5.78 -5.52
N SER A 357 -28.37 -4.88 -6.49
CA SER A 357 -27.85 -5.21 -7.83
C SER A 357 -26.73 -4.29 -8.24
N LYS A 358 -25.68 -4.87 -8.88
CA LYS A 358 -24.54 -4.15 -9.42
C LYS A 358 -24.05 -4.75 -10.72
N HIS A 359 -23.87 -3.89 -11.72
CA HIS A 359 -23.26 -4.26 -12.99
C HIS A 359 -22.15 -3.27 -13.38
N PHE A 360 -21.20 -3.74 -14.18
CA PHE A 360 -20.14 -2.96 -14.81
C PHE A 360 -20.22 -3.19 -16.32
N GLY A 361 -20.81 -2.24 -17.06
CA GLY A 361 -21.17 -2.47 -18.45
C GLY A 361 -22.13 -3.65 -18.58
N SER A 362 -21.77 -4.69 -19.32
CA SER A 362 -22.55 -5.92 -19.49
C SER A 362 -22.31 -6.98 -18.39
N ILE A 363 -21.31 -6.78 -17.53
CA ILE A 363 -20.95 -7.79 -16.49
C ILE A 363 -21.80 -7.53 -15.24
N VAL A 364 -22.65 -8.48 -14.88
CA VAL A 364 -23.45 -8.46 -13.63
C VAL A 364 -22.64 -9.10 -12.53
N THR A 365 -22.36 -8.36 -11.47
CA THR A 365 -21.58 -8.82 -10.31
C THR A 365 -22.42 -9.04 -9.05
N GLN A 366 -23.59 -8.41 -8.96
CA GLN A 366 -24.62 -8.65 -7.95
C GLN A 366 -25.97 -8.64 -8.66
N HIS A 367 -26.80 -9.60 -8.35
CA HIS A 367 -28.15 -9.72 -8.91
C HIS A 367 -29.13 -10.06 -7.81
N ASP A 368 -29.91 -9.06 -7.39
CA ASP A 368 -31.02 -9.20 -6.46
C ASP A 368 -30.64 -9.85 -5.11
N VAL A 369 -29.46 -9.45 -4.58
CA VAL A 369 -28.92 -9.98 -3.32
C VAL A 369 -29.69 -9.38 -2.13
N SER A 370 -30.24 -10.25 -1.27
CA SER A 370 -30.99 -9.86 -0.08
C SER A 370 -30.62 -10.77 1.09
N PHE A 371 -30.18 -10.18 2.21
CA PHE A 371 -29.97 -10.89 3.49
C PHE A 371 -29.88 -9.90 4.64
N GLU A 372 -29.98 -10.42 5.88
CA GLU A 372 -29.93 -9.61 7.09
C GLU A 372 -28.89 -10.16 8.07
N MET A 373 -28.34 -9.27 8.90
CA MET A 373 -27.37 -9.62 9.94
C MET A 373 -27.83 -9.18 11.31
N SER A 374 -27.63 -10.05 12.29
CA SER A 374 -27.81 -9.76 13.71
C SER A 374 -26.79 -8.75 14.23
N ARG A 375 -27.08 -8.12 15.37
CA ARG A 375 -26.20 -7.11 16.00
C ARG A 375 -24.92 -7.67 16.60
N THR A 376 -24.87 -8.97 16.84
CA THR A 376 -23.69 -9.72 17.30
C THR A 376 -23.64 -11.05 16.57
N GLY A 377 -22.48 -11.69 16.60
CA GLY A 377 -22.24 -13.00 15.98
C GLY A 377 -21.32 -12.93 14.77
N LEU A 378 -20.86 -14.10 14.35
CA LEU A 378 -19.99 -14.29 13.18
C LEU A 378 -20.82 -14.76 11.99
N HIS A 379 -21.04 -13.87 11.03
CA HIS A 379 -21.69 -14.18 9.77
C HIS A 379 -20.63 -14.30 8.67
N SER A 380 -20.52 -15.46 8.04
CA SER A 380 -19.57 -15.64 6.95
C SER A 380 -20.23 -15.52 5.59
N LEU A 381 -19.52 -14.84 4.68
CA LEU A 381 -19.89 -14.71 3.28
C LEU A 381 -18.93 -15.54 2.43
N ILE A 382 -19.42 -16.66 1.89
CA ILE A 382 -18.62 -17.56 1.08
C ILE A 382 -19.11 -17.59 -0.37
N GLY A 383 -18.31 -18.19 -1.23
CA GLY A 383 -18.60 -18.32 -2.67
C GLY A 383 -17.31 -18.52 -3.47
N PRO A 384 -17.38 -19.12 -4.64
CA PRO A 384 -16.21 -19.28 -5.51
C PRO A 384 -15.61 -17.93 -5.92
N ASN A 385 -14.41 -17.98 -6.50
CA ASN A 385 -13.77 -16.77 -7.04
C ASN A 385 -14.62 -16.17 -8.18
N GLY A 386 -14.80 -14.85 -8.14
CA GLY A 386 -15.70 -14.17 -9.09
C GLY A 386 -17.18 -14.15 -8.68
N ALA A 387 -17.57 -14.76 -7.55
CA ALA A 387 -18.95 -14.76 -7.07
C ALA A 387 -19.48 -13.37 -6.66
N GLY A 388 -18.60 -12.34 -6.57
CA GLY A 388 -18.99 -10.97 -6.23
C GLY A 388 -18.76 -10.56 -4.77
N LYS A 389 -18.12 -11.39 -3.93
CA LYS A 389 -17.88 -11.12 -2.49
C LYS A 389 -17.21 -9.75 -2.23
N THR A 390 -16.08 -9.49 -2.88
CA THR A 390 -15.36 -8.21 -2.74
C THR A 390 -16.17 -7.04 -3.29
N THR A 391 -16.98 -7.26 -4.34
CA THR A 391 -17.90 -6.23 -4.87
C THR A 391 -18.95 -5.87 -3.82
N LEU A 392 -19.52 -6.86 -3.13
CA LEU A 392 -20.47 -6.64 -2.05
C LEU A 392 -19.84 -5.83 -0.91
N PHE A 393 -18.62 -6.16 -0.46
CA PHE A 393 -17.89 -5.38 0.54
C PHE A 393 -17.65 -3.94 0.09
N ASN A 394 -17.31 -3.71 -1.17
CA ASN A 394 -17.16 -2.37 -1.73
C ASN A 394 -18.47 -1.59 -1.79
N LEU A 395 -19.61 -2.27 -2.00
CA LEU A 395 -20.94 -1.68 -1.91
C LEU A 395 -21.30 -1.33 -0.47
N LEU A 396 -21.05 -2.21 0.51
CA LEU A 396 -21.31 -1.99 1.93
C LEU A 396 -20.47 -0.83 2.51
N THR A 397 -19.22 -0.70 2.07
CA THR A 397 -18.33 0.37 2.52
C THR A 397 -18.49 1.69 1.76
N GLY A 398 -19.31 1.72 0.70
CA GLY A 398 -19.56 2.92 -0.11
C GLY A 398 -18.44 3.29 -1.08
N VAL A 399 -17.46 2.40 -1.29
CA VAL A 399 -16.44 2.52 -2.35
C VAL A 399 -17.10 2.42 -3.72
N LEU A 400 -18.08 1.53 -3.84
CA LEU A 400 -18.94 1.40 -5.01
C LEU A 400 -20.38 1.80 -4.66
N ARG A 401 -21.13 2.27 -5.67
CA ARG A 401 -22.57 2.53 -5.58
C ARG A 401 -23.33 1.41 -6.26
N ALA A 402 -24.42 0.98 -5.67
CA ALA A 402 -25.35 0.03 -6.28
C ALA A 402 -26.04 0.66 -7.50
N ASN A 403 -26.49 -0.19 -8.42
CA ASN A 403 -27.32 0.21 -9.55
C ASN A 403 -28.81 0.14 -9.15
N ALA A 404 -29.18 -0.81 -8.28
CA ALA A 404 -30.53 -0.97 -7.71
C ALA A 404 -30.46 -1.60 -6.33
N GLY A 405 -31.57 -1.52 -5.58
CA GLY A 405 -31.66 -2.06 -4.23
C GLY A 405 -31.26 -1.06 -3.15
N THR A 406 -31.33 -1.49 -1.88
CA THR A 406 -31.11 -0.63 -0.72
C THR A 406 -30.27 -1.34 0.33
N ILE A 407 -29.34 -0.62 0.95
CA ILE A 407 -28.54 -1.06 2.10
C ILE A 407 -28.99 -0.27 3.32
N LEU A 408 -29.52 -0.97 4.31
CA LEU A 408 -29.96 -0.38 5.58
C LEU A 408 -28.96 -0.75 6.68
N PHE A 409 -28.48 0.24 7.41
CA PHE A 409 -27.67 0.07 8.62
C PHE A 409 -28.41 0.61 9.83
N GLU A 410 -28.69 -0.25 10.82
CA GLU A 410 -29.56 0.06 11.96
C GLU A 410 -30.91 0.64 11.49
N GLY A 411 -31.49 0.08 10.43
CA GLY A 411 -32.77 0.51 9.84
C GLY A 411 -32.71 1.78 8.98
N LYS A 412 -31.56 2.44 8.86
CA LYS A 412 -31.38 3.69 8.07
C LYS A 412 -30.69 3.42 6.75
N PRO A 413 -31.16 4.01 5.63
CA PRO A 413 -30.50 3.83 4.33
C PRO A 413 -29.13 4.51 4.30
N ILE A 414 -28.13 3.80 3.78
CA ILE A 414 -26.74 4.29 3.69
C ILE A 414 -26.22 4.39 2.26
N ASP A 415 -27.05 4.12 1.24
CA ASP A 415 -26.65 4.01 -0.17
C ASP A 415 -25.89 5.24 -0.68
N GLN A 416 -26.34 6.44 -0.29
CA GLN A 416 -25.76 7.72 -0.74
C GLN A 416 -24.58 8.20 0.11
N LEU A 417 -24.26 7.50 1.20
CA LEU A 417 -23.19 7.90 2.11
C LEU A 417 -21.82 7.53 1.55
N SER A 418 -20.89 8.49 1.61
CA SER A 418 -19.47 8.26 1.28
C SER A 418 -18.80 7.32 2.30
N PRO A 419 -17.66 6.67 1.94
CA PRO A 419 -16.97 5.71 2.81
C PRO A 419 -16.71 6.25 4.22
N TYR A 420 -16.17 7.47 4.33
CA TYR A 420 -15.85 8.05 5.64
C TYR A 420 -17.10 8.30 6.51
N LYS A 421 -18.26 8.59 5.89
CA LYS A 421 -19.52 8.75 6.63
C LYS A 421 -20.03 7.42 7.16
N ARG A 422 -19.89 6.32 6.38
CA ARG A 422 -20.25 4.96 6.82
C ARG A 422 -19.34 4.48 7.95
N ALA A 423 -18.03 4.74 7.86
CA ALA A 423 -17.09 4.45 8.95
C ALA A 423 -17.48 5.16 10.26
N ARG A 424 -17.92 6.43 10.18
CA ARG A 424 -18.44 7.19 11.35
C ARG A 424 -19.73 6.64 11.97
N LEU A 425 -20.48 5.84 11.23
CA LEU A 425 -21.63 5.11 11.77
C LEU A 425 -21.22 3.85 12.54
N GLY A 426 -19.96 3.42 12.41
CA GLY A 426 -19.42 2.23 13.05
C GLY A 426 -19.28 1.03 12.11
N ILE A 427 -19.18 1.24 10.80
CA ILE A 427 -18.84 0.19 9.83
C ILE A 427 -17.34 0.22 9.62
N ALA A 428 -16.61 -0.76 10.18
CA ALA A 428 -15.16 -0.93 10.00
C ALA A 428 -14.86 -2.01 8.96
N ARG A 429 -13.79 -1.84 8.22
CA ARG A 429 -13.33 -2.81 7.22
C ARG A 429 -11.84 -3.12 7.37
N SER A 430 -11.48 -4.41 7.33
CA SER A 430 -10.15 -4.85 6.94
C SER A 430 -10.08 -5.01 5.40
N PHE A 431 -8.88 -5.01 4.85
CA PHE A 431 -8.68 -5.17 3.43
C PHE A 431 -8.01 -6.52 3.14
N GLN A 432 -8.26 -7.09 1.97
CA GLN A 432 -7.59 -8.31 1.50
C GLN A 432 -6.07 -8.13 1.46
N ILE A 433 -5.60 -6.99 0.91
CA ILE A 433 -4.20 -6.56 1.02
C ILE A 433 -4.07 -5.77 2.31
N LEU A 434 -3.13 -6.18 3.16
CA LEU A 434 -2.85 -5.56 4.46
C LEU A 434 -2.76 -4.03 4.35
N SER A 435 -3.61 -3.34 5.08
CA SER A 435 -3.79 -1.89 4.97
C SER A 435 -3.55 -1.19 6.30
N VAL A 436 -2.28 -0.92 6.57
CA VAL A 436 -1.76 -0.20 7.74
C VAL A 436 -0.83 0.92 7.30
N PHE A 437 -0.36 1.74 8.24
CA PHE A 437 0.59 2.83 7.99
C PHE A 437 2.02 2.35 8.32
N PRO A 438 2.82 1.96 7.30
CA PRO A 438 4.11 1.28 7.52
C PRO A 438 5.16 2.17 8.19
N ASN A 439 5.11 3.48 7.97
CA ASN A 439 6.05 4.46 8.51
C ASN A 439 5.65 5.02 9.88
N LEU A 440 4.55 4.56 10.44
CA LEU A 440 4.09 4.90 11.80
C LEU A 440 4.30 3.71 12.74
N THR A 441 4.45 3.99 14.04
CA THR A 441 4.53 2.94 15.06
C THR A 441 3.20 2.20 15.19
N ALA A 442 3.20 1.02 15.82
CA ALA A 442 1.96 0.29 16.13
C ALA A 442 1.01 1.15 16.99
N PHE A 443 1.54 1.90 17.94
CA PHE A 443 0.78 2.85 18.75
C PHE A 443 0.12 3.93 17.91
N GLU A 444 0.86 4.57 17.00
CA GLU A 444 0.36 5.63 16.14
C GLU A 444 -0.71 5.14 15.14
N ASN A 445 -0.56 3.92 14.63
CA ASN A 445 -1.57 3.29 13.76
C ASN A 445 -2.94 3.24 14.47
N VAL A 446 -2.98 2.73 15.70
CA VAL A 446 -4.22 2.65 16.49
C VAL A 446 -4.70 4.04 16.91
N ARG A 447 -3.78 4.94 17.28
CA ARG A 447 -4.09 6.28 17.74
C ARG A 447 -4.84 7.12 16.70
N ILE A 448 -4.45 7.03 15.42
CA ILE A 448 -5.14 7.72 14.33
C ILE A 448 -6.60 7.27 14.25
N ALA A 449 -6.89 5.99 14.43
CA ALA A 449 -8.25 5.49 14.43
C ALA A 449 -9.05 5.96 15.66
N VAL A 450 -8.44 5.98 16.86
CA VAL A 450 -9.04 6.56 18.06
C VAL A 450 -9.34 8.05 17.87
N GLN A 451 -8.44 8.78 17.23
CA GLN A 451 -8.62 10.19 16.89
C GLN A 451 -9.83 10.41 15.95
N ALA A 452 -10.05 9.48 15.00
CA ALA A 452 -11.20 9.50 14.11
C ALA A 452 -12.53 9.32 14.88
N ALA A 453 -12.56 8.36 15.81
CA ALA A 453 -13.72 8.09 16.66
C ALA A 453 -14.08 9.30 17.53
N ASN A 454 -13.11 9.93 18.14
CA ASN A 454 -13.27 11.10 19.01
C ASN A 454 -13.57 12.40 18.24
N ARG A 455 -13.64 12.38 16.90
CA ARG A 455 -13.83 13.56 16.02
C ARG A 455 -12.82 14.69 16.25
N GLN A 456 -11.62 14.37 16.75
CA GLN A 456 -10.56 15.34 17.09
C GLN A 456 -9.61 15.62 15.90
N TRP A 457 -10.09 15.51 14.70
CA TRP A 457 -9.28 15.66 13.47
C TRP A 457 -8.80 17.11 13.20
N THR A 458 -9.40 18.11 13.84
CA THR A 458 -9.06 19.52 13.69
C THR A 458 -8.16 20.07 14.81
N GLY A 459 -7.64 19.24 15.68
CA GLY A 459 -6.69 19.67 16.71
C GLY A 459 -5.41 20.18 16.08
N LEU A 460 -5.28 21.51 15.90
CA LEU A 460 -4.12 22.16 15.26
C LEU A 460 -3.02 22.55 16.25
N TRP A 461 -3.37 22.76 17.55
CA TRP A 461 -2.49 23.38 18.52
C TRP A 461 -2.04 22.49 19.69
N ARG A 462 -2.77 21.42 20.00
CA ARG A 462 -2.37 20.47 21.06
C ARG A 462 -1.40 19.45 20.50
N ASP A 463 -0.49 18.96 21.34
CA ASP A 463 0.33 17.80 20.94
C ASP A 463 -0.58 16.58 20.78
N ALA A 464 -0.31 15.76 19.77
CA ALA A 464 -1.08 14.55 19.51
C ALA A 464 -1.12 13.61 20.72
N TYR A 465 -0.13 13.64 21.59
CA TYR A 465 -0.01 12.75 22.74
C TYR A 465 -0.49 13.33 24.08
N ASP A 466 -0.99 14.58 24.11
CA ASP A 466 -1.50 15.22 25.33
C ASP A 466 -2.86 14.65 25.79
N ASP A 467 -3.56 13.87 24.96
CA ASP A 467 -4.86 13.28 25.30
C ASP A 467 -4.67 11.93 26.03
N ALA A 468 -4.69 11.98 27.37
CA ALA A 468 -4.50 10.81 28.21
C ALA A 468 -5.58 9.73 28.01
N ALA A 469 -6.85 10.13 27.77
CA ALA A 469 -7.95 9.19 27.56
C ALA A 469 -7.80 8.45 26.22
N ALA A 470 -7.45 9.17 25.14
CA ALA A 470 -7.15 8.55 23.86
C ALA A 470 -5.94 7.61 23.95
N ASN A 471 -4.88 8.00 24.67
CA ASN A 471 -3.70 7.16 24.87
C ASN A 471 -4.03 5.89 25.66
N ALA A 472 -4.84 5.97 26.72
CA ALA A 472 -5.28 4.82 27.48
C ALA A 472 -6.11 3.85 26.62
N LYS A 473 -7.02 4.36 25.74
CA LYS A 473 -7.77 3.54 24.79
C LYS A 473 -6.85 2.83 23.79
N VAL A 474 -5.80 3.50 23.31
CA VAL A 474 -4.79 2.88 22.41
C VAL A 474 -4.10 1.73 23.10
N TRP A 475 -3.64 1.92 24.34
CA TRP A 475 -2.96 0.87 25.12
C TRP A 475 -3.88 -0.33 25.38
N SER A 476 -5.16 -0.08 25.73
CA SER A 476 -6.17 -1.12 25.92
C SER A 476 -6.40 -1.94 24.63
N LEU A 477 -6.46 -1.30 23.46
CA LEU A 477 -6.62 -1.98 22.17
C LEU A 477 -5.39 -2.80 21.77
N LEU A 478 -4.19 -2.26 21.98
CA LEU A 478 -2.94 -2.98 21.68
C LEU A 478 -2.76 -4.19 22.61
N ASP A 479 -3.15 -4.06 23.88
CA ASP A 479 -3.13 -5.17 24.82
C ASP A 479 -4.14 -6.27 24.44
N ALA A 480 -5.36 -5.89 24.02
CA ALA A 480 -6.40 -6.82 23.58
C ALA A 480 -5.99 -7.71 22.39
N VAL A 481 -5.10 -7.21 21.52
CA VAL A 481 -4.56 -7.95 20.38
C VAL A 481 -3.14 -8.51 20.63
N GLY A 482 -2.57 -8.34 21.84
CA GLY A 482 -1.26 -8.88 22.22
C GLY A 482 -0.06 -8.09 21.64
N LEU A 483 -0.25 -6.82 21.26
CA LEU A 483 0.81 -5.98 20.66
C LEU A 483 1.32 -4.87 21.59
N ALA A 484 0.97 -4.87 22.88
CA ALA A 484 1.38 -3.81 23.82
C ALA A 484 2.91 -3.69 23.93
N ASP A 485 3.66 -4.79 23.92
CA ASP A 485 5.11 -4.80 24.01
C ASP A 485 5.80 -4.29 22.73
N ARG A 486 5.10 -4.34 21.60
CA ARG A 486 5.58 -3.90 20.28
C ARG A 486 5.07 -2.49 19.90
N ALA A 487 4.41 -1.79 20.82
CA ALA A 487 3.74 -0.51 20.57
C ALA A 487 4.64 0.58 19.97
N ALA A 488 5.92 0.64 20.40
CA ALA A 488 6.91 1.62 19.94
C ALA A 488 7.58 1.26 18.60
N GLU A 489 7.39 0.05 18.11
CA GLU A 489 8.01 -0.40 16.86
C GLU A 489 7.28 0.15 15.64
N LEU A 490 8.05 0.44 14.58
CA LEU A 490 7.49 0.80 13.29
C LEU A 490 6.66 -0.37 12.73
N CYS A 491 5.52 -0.05 12.16
CA CYS A 491 4.66 -1.09 11.58
C CYS A 491 5.36 -1.87 10.46
N SER A 492 6.30 -1.25 9.72
CA SER A 492 7.12 -1.94 8.72
C SER A 492 7.95 -3.10 9.31
N ALA A 493 8.40 -3.00 10.56
CA ALA A 493 9.24 -3.99 11.25
C ALA A 493 8.44 -5.17 11.85
N LEU A 494 7.13 -5.06 11.98
CA LEU A 494 6.28 -6.12 12.51
C LEU A 494 6.18 -7.31 11.56
N ALA A 495 6.03 -8.52 12.11
CA ALA A 495 5.75 -9.73 11.35
C ALA A 495 4.35 -9.67 10.68
N HIS A 496 4.11 -10.53 9.69
CA HIS A 496 2.86 -10.48 8.92
C HIS A 496 1.61 -10.73 9.79
N GLY A 497 1.67 -11.70 10.70
CA GLY A 497 0.61 -11.98 11.68
C GLY A 497 0.37 -10.81 12.63
N GLU A 498 1.44 -10.18 13.14
CA GLU A 498 1.36 -9.01 14.01
C GLU A 498 0.70 -7.81 13.30
N LYS A 499 1.04 -7.60 12.02
CA LYS A 499 0.40 -6.56 11.18
C LYS A 499 -1.11 -6.82 11.02
N ARG A 500 -1.52 -8.08 10.92
CA ARG A 500 -2.95 -8.43 10.81
C ARG A 500 -3.68 -8.17 12.13
N LEU A 501 -3.08 -8.51 13.27
CA LEU A 501 -3.60 -8.16 14.59
C LEU A 501 -3.71 -6.64 14.77
N LEU A 502 -2.71 -5.89 14.30
CA LEU A 502 -2.73 -4.42 14.32
C LEU A 502 -3.88 -3.87 13.47
N GLU A 503 -4.12 -4.42 12.27
CA GLU A 503 -5.23 -4.01 11.41
C GLU A 503 -6.60 -4.20 12.07
N ILE A 504 -6.77 -5.31 12.82
CA ILE A 504 -7.99 -5.55 13.61
C ILE A 504 -8.10 -4.52 14.75
N ALA A 505 -7.01 -4.24 15.48
CA ALA A 505 -7.00 -3.22 16.54
C ALA A 505 -7.38 -1.83 15.99
N VAL A 506 -6.83 -1.45 14.83
CA VAL A 506 -7.17 -0.19 14.13
C VAL A 506 -8.65 -0.16 13.71
N SER A 507 -9.22 -1.31 13.32
CA SER A 507 -10.63 -1.43 12.95
C SER A 507 -11.56 -1.32 14.18
N LEU A 508 -11.15 -1.85 15.33
CA LEU A 508 -11.89 -1.71 16.60
C LEU A 508 -11.84 -0.28 17.15
N ALA A 509 -10.75 0.44 16.89
CA ALA A 509 -10.51 1.77 17.46
C ALA A 509 -11.53 2.84 17.03
N ILE A 510 -12.24 2.64 15.90
CA ILE A 510 -13.29 3.55 15.42
C ILE A 510 -14.67 3.29 16.07
N ASP A 511 -14.71 2.58 17.19
CA ASP A 511 -15.95 2.16 17.85
C ASP A 511 -16.88 1.37 16.92
N ALA A 512 -16.30 0.39 16.23
CA ALA A 512 -16.99 -0.43 15.26
C ALA A 512 -18.20 -1.13 15.85
N LYS A 513 -19.34 -1.11 15.14
CA LYS A 513 -20.54 -1.91 15.41
C LYS A 513 -20.59 -3.12 14.48
N LEU A 514 -20.13 -2.94 13.25
CA LEU A 514 -20.01 -3.95 12.21
C LEU A 514 -18.57 -4.02 11.73
N LEU A 515 -17.96 -5.20 11.87
CA LEU A 515 -16.61 -5.49 11.36
C LEU A 515 -16.73 -6.27 10.04
N LEU A 516 -16.24 -5.73 8.97
CA LEU A 516 -16.13 -6.37 7.65
C LEU A 516 -14.70 -6.87 7.49
N LEU A 517 -14.48 -8.19 7.59
CA LEU A 517 -13.17 -8.82 7.52
C LEU A 517 -13.01 -9.58 6.20
N ASP A 518 -12.08 -9.14 5.36
CA ASP A 518 -11.83 -9.68 4.02
C ASP A 518 -10.58 -10.57 4.05
N GLU A 519 -10.77 -11.90 4.07
CA GLU A 519 -9.74 -12.94 4.12
C GLU A 519 -8.68 -12.70 5.23
N PRO A 520 -9.07 -12.51 6.49
CA PRO A 520 -8.14 -12.13 7.56
C PRO A 520 -7.13 -13.22 7.91
N LEU A 521 -7.38 -14.46 7.55
CA LEU A 521 -6.51 -15.60 7.82
C LEU A 521 -5.60 -15.98 6.65
N ALA A 522 -5.79 -15.34 5.47
CA ALA A 522 -5.01 -15.65 4.28
C ALA A 522 -3.52 -15.29 4.46
N GLY A 523 -2.63 -16.15 3.98
CA GLY A 523 -1.18 -15.91 4.01
C GLY A 523 -0.51 -16.00 5.39
N LEU A 524 -1.24 -16.35 6.44
CA LEU A 524 -0.70 -16.51 7.80
C LEU A 524 -0.17 -17.93 8.04
N ALA A 525 0.88 -18.04 8.89
CA ALA A 525 1.31 -19.30 9.46
C ALA A 525 0.20 -19.90 10.35
N GLU A 526 0.19 -21.21 10.55
CA GLU A 526 -0.89 -21.89 11.29
C GLU A 526 -1.03 -21.42 12.74
N SER A 527 0.08 -21.12 13.42
CA SER A 527 0.09 -20.50 14.75
C SER A 527 -0.64 -19.16 14.77
N ASP A 528 -0.34 -18.30 13.78
CA ASP A 528 -0.92 -16.96 13.70
C ASP A 528 -2.41 -17.03 13.31
N ARG A 529 -2.78 -17.97 12.41
CA ARG A 529 -4.20 -18.21 12.05
C ARG A 529 -5.04 -18.58 13.26
N LYS A 530 -4.50 -19.40 14.16
CA LYS A 530 -5.19 -19.79 15.40
C LYS A 530 -5.42 -18.56 16.29
N ILE A 531 -4.38 -17.75 16.51
CA ILE A 531 -4.46 -16.53 17.34
C ILE A 531 -5.47 -15.54 16.76
N VAL A 532 -5.40 -15.26 15.45
CA VAL A 532 -6.32 -14.33 14.78
C VAL A 532 -7.75 -14.89 14.77
N GLY A 533 -7.93 -16.18 14.54
CA GLY A 533 -9.24 -16.85 14.57
C GLY A 533 -9.90 -16.79 15.94
N GLU A 534 -9.15 -17.09 17.01
CA GLU A 534 -9.64 -16.96 18.39
C GLU A 534 -10.00 -15.53 18.75
N LEU A 535 -9.24 -14.53 18.27
CA LEU A 535 -9.57 -13.11 18.43
C LEU A 535 -10.90 -12.78 17.73
N ILE A 536 -11.09 -13.20 16.47
CA ILE A 536 -12.32 -12.95 15.71
C ILE A 536 -13.54 -13.57 16.43
N MET A 537 -13.45 -14.82 16.90
CA MET A 537 -14.53 -15.49 17.65
C MET A 537 -14.83 -14.76 18.96
N ARG A 538 -13.83 -14.25 19.66
CA ARG A 538 -13.99 -13.45 20.87
C ARG A 538 -14.71 -12.12 20.57
N LEU A 539 -14.35 -11.46 19.46
CA LEU A 539 -14.98 -10.20 19.02
C LEU A 539 -16.43 -10.40 18.58
N ALA A 540 -16.76 -11.51 17.94
CA ALA A 540 -18.11 -11.84 17.49
C ALA A 540 -19.13 -11.91 18.66
N LYS A 541 -18.70 -12.22 19.89
CA LYS A 541 -19.56 -12.20 21.08
C LYS A 541 -20.10 -10.79 21.40
N SER A 542 -19.44 -9.74 20.93
CA SER A 542 -19.78 -8.35 21.27
C SER A 542 -20.01 -7.44 20.06
N HIS A 543 -19.66 -7.89 18.86
CA HIS A 543 -19.77 -7.14 17.61
C HIS A 543 -20.46 -8.00 16.54
N ALA A 544 -21.11 -7.37 15.57
CA ALA A 544 -21.45 -8.04 14.33
C ALA A 544 -20.18 -8.17 13.47
N VAL A 545 -19.85 -9.38 13.04
CA VAL A 545 -18.69 -9.64 12.19
C VAL A 545 -19.17 -10.28 10.89
N LEU A 546 -18.90 -9.64 9.75
CA LEU A 546 -19.07 -10.22 8.42
C LEU A 546 -17.70 -10.63 7.90
N LEU A 547 -17.49 -11.93 7.74
CA LEU A 547 -16.23 -12.55 7.38
C LEU A 547 -16.27 -13.12 5.96
N ILE A 548 -15.32 -12.75 5.11
CA ILE A 548 -15.05 -13.49 3.86
C ILE A 548 -13.86 -14.40 4.12
N GLU A 549 -14.02 -15.69 3.84
CA GLU A 549 -12.95 -16.68 3.88
C GLU A 549 -13.13 -17.73 2.78
N HIS A 550 -12.03 -18.41 2.45
CA HIS A 550 -12.01 -19.47 1.44
C HIS A 550 -11.93 -20.88 2.03
N ASP A 551 -11.47 -20.99 3.27
CA ASP A 551 -11.37 -22.26 3.99
C ASP A 551 -12.74 -22.63 4.56
N ILE A 552 -13.45 -23.51 3.85
CA ILE A 552 -14.84 -23.89 4.16
C ILE A 552 -14.92 -24.58 5.53
N ASP A 553 -13.98 -25.47 5.84
CA ASP A 553 -13.99 -26.22 7.09
C ASP A 553 -13.90 -25.29 8.31
N ARG A 554 -13.06 -24.27 8.22
CA ARG A 554 -12.96 -23.23 9.25
C ARG A 554 -14.20 -22.38 9.34
N VAL A 555 -14.75 -21.98 8.20
CA VAL A 555 -15.99 -21.20 8.17
C VAL A 555 -17.13 -21.96 8.82
N LEU A 556 -17.30 -23.25 8.49
CA LEU A 556 -18.32 -24.11 9.11
C LEU A 556 -18.11 -24.26 10.62
N ALA A 557 -16.86 -24.32 11.08
CA ALA A 557 -16.54 -24.48 12.50
C ALA A 557 -16.68 -23.18 13.34
N MET A 558 -16.51 -22.00 12.70
CA MET A 558 -16.46 -20.74 13.43
C MET A 558 -17.74 -19.92 13.35
N SER A 559 -18.57 -20.10 12.30
CA SER A 559 -19.66 -19.19 11.96
C SER A 559 -20.97 -19.52 12.66
N ASP A 560 -21.72 -18.49 13.04
CA ASP A 560 -23.09 -18.62 13.52
C ASP A 560 -24.10 -18.70 12.37
N ARG A 561 -23.79 -17.99 11.25
CA ARG A 561 -24.61 -17.97 10.01
C ARG A 561 -23.69 -17.84 8.79
N ILE A 562 -24.11 -18.44 7.69
CA ILE A 562 -23.36 -18.43 6.42
C ILE A 562 -24.28 -18.02 5.29
N THR A 563 -23.83 -17.04 4.49
CA THR A 563 -24.44 -16.64 3.22
C THR A 563 -23.52 -17.09 2.07
N VAL A 564 -24.08 -17.76 1.07
CA VAL A 564 -23.36 -18.26 -0.09
C VAL A 564 -23.72 -17.46 -1.34
N LEU A 565 -22.71 -16.87 -1.97
CA LEU A 565 -22.85 -16.20 -3.27
C LEU A 565 -22.31 -17.09 -4.39
N HIS A 566 -23.05 -17.16 -5.49
CA HIS A 566 -22.59 -17.80 -6.73
C HIS A 566 -23.02 -16.96 -7.95
N GLN A 567 -22.04 -16.56 -8.77
CA GLN A 567 -22.27 -15.72 -9.98
C GLN A 567 -23.13 -14.47 -9.70
N GLY A 568 -22.86 -13.81 -8.57
CA GLY A 568 -23.56 -12.60 -8.15
C GLY A 568 -24.96 -12.82 -7.55
N ARG A 569 -25.41 -14.04 -7.36
CA ARG A 569 -26.69 -14.40 -6.74
C ARG A 569 -26.48 -15.06 -5.37
N LEU A 570 -27.41 -14.86 -4.48
CA LEU A 570 -27.48 -15.57 -3.23
C LEU A 570 -28.14 -16.93 -3.48
N ILE A 571 -27.43 -18.04 -3.16
CA ILE A 571 -27.92 -19.41 -3.35
C ILE A 571 -28.32 -20.09 -2.04
N ALA A 572 -27.73 -19.69 -0.91
CA ALA A 572 -28.09 -20.20 0.41
C ALA A 572 -27.78 -19.15 1.49
N ASP A 573 -28.59 -19.09 2.55
CA ASP A 573 -28.41 -18.26 3.73
C ASP A 573 -29.01 -18.95 4.95
N GLY A 574 -28.21 -19.39 5.91
CA GLY A 574 -28.67 -20.18 7.05
C GLY A 574 -27.58 -20.56 8.03
N LYS A 575 -27.87 -21.51 8.90
CA LYS A 575 -26.91 -22.09 9.83
C LYS A 575 -25.88 -22.94 9.08
N PRO A 576 -24.64 -23.10 9.60
CA PRO A 576 -23.57 -23.87 8.94
C PRO A 576 -24.02 -25.26 8.46
N VAL A 577 -24.77 -25.99 9.30
CA VAL A 577 -25.24 -27.35 8.97
C VAL A 577 -26.25 -27.36 7.81
N GLU A 578 -27.15 -26.38 7.76
CA GLU A 578 -28.15 -26.22 6.72
C GLU A 578 -27.50 -25.88 5.37
N VAL A 579 -26.55 -24.95 5.42
CA VAL A 579 -25.81 -24.50 4.22
C VAL A 579 -24.90 -25.58 3.68
N ALA A 580 -24.21 -26.36 4.52
CA ALA A 580 -23.38 -27.49 4.10
C ALA A 580 -24.16 -28.60 3.41
N ALA A 581 -25.41 -28.79 3.76
CA ALA A 581 -26.30 -29.81 3.16
C ALA A 581 -27.05 -29.30 1.92
N HIS A 582 -26.94 -27.98 1.55
CA HIS A 582 -27.71 -27.39 0.45
C HIS A 582 -27.20 -27.88 -0.92
N PRO A 583 -28.05 -28.48 -1.78
CA PRO A 583 -27.61 -29.11 -3.04
C PRO A 583 -26.87 -28.14 -3.99
N GLU A 584 -27.34 -26.93 -4.11
CA GLU A 584 -26.69 -25.91 -4.97
C GLU A 584 -25.32 -25.48 -4.42
N VAL A 585 -25.16 -25.43 -3.10
CA VAL A 585 -23.87 -25.13 -2.46
C VAL A 585 -22.88 -26.25 -2.73
N VAL A 586 -23.31 -27.49 -2.54
CA VAL A 586 -22.51 -28.67 -2.84
C VAL A 586 -22.08 -28.65 -4.32
N THR A 587 -23.00 -28.38 -5.25
CA THR A 587 -22.69 -28.29 -6.67
C THR A 587 -21.75 -27.12 -7.00
N ALA A 588 -21.94 -25.95 -6.40
CA ALA A 588 -21.12 -24.75 -6.64
C ALA A 588 -19.66 -24.90 -6.16
N TYR A 589 -19.44 -25.68 -5.08
CA TYR A 589 -18.12 -25.89 -4.49
C TYR A 589 -17.45 -27.20 -4.87
N LEU A 590 -18.20 -28.30 -4.96
CA LEU A 590 -17.65 -29.63 -5.24
C LEU A 590 -17.76 -30.01 -6.73
N GLY A 591 -18.50 -29.23 -7.53
CA GLY A 591 -18.80 -29.57 -8.93
C GLY A 591 -19.65 -30.85 -9.06
N THR A 592 -20.06 -31.17 -10.26
CA THR A 592 -20.84 -32.38 -10.56
C THR A 592 -20.05 -33.69 -10.41
N ALA A 593 -18.83 -33.65 -9.83
CA ALA A 593 -17.94 -34.83 -9.74
C ALA A 593 -18.33 -35.84 -8.67
N HIS A 594 -19.16 -35.51 -7.70
CA HIS A 594 -19.60 -36.48 -6.67
C HIS A 594 -20.82 -37.33 -7.09
N GLY A 595 -21.43 -37.03 -8.24
CA GLY A 595 -22.55 -37.82 -8.75
C GLY A 595 -22.18 -38.96 -9.72
N GLN A 596 -20.89 -39.09 -10.10
CA GLN A 596 -20.45 -40.08 -11.09
C GLN A 596 -19.09 -40.76 -10.79
N ILE A 597 -18.71 -40.88 -9.54
CA ILE A 597 -17.67 -41.87 -9.13
C ILE A 597 -18.36 -43.15 -8.67
N ALA A 598 -19.41 -43.57 -9.41
CA ALA A 598 -19.82 -44.97 -9.47
C ALA A 598 -19.25 -45.49 -10.77
N ALA A 599 -18.14 -46.24 -10.67
CA ALA A 599 -17.64 -47.20 -11.63
C ALA A 599 -17.65 -46.75 -13.12
N ALA A 600 -16.77 -45.81 -13.49
CA ALA A 600 -16.24 -45.86 -14.86
C ALA A 600 -15.25 -47.03 -14.92
N PRO A 601 -15.43 -47.97 -15.88
CA PRO A 601 -14.52 -49.09 -15.97
C PRO A 601 -13.12 -48.57 -16.24
N SER A 602 -12.16 -49.07 -15.48
CA SER A 602 -10.73 -49.00 -15.74
C SER A 602 -10.49 -49.35 -17.23
N ARG A 603 -10.53 -48.35 -18.08
CA ARG A 603 -9.84 -48.44 -19.36
C ARG A 603 -8.37 -48.21 -19.01
N ALA A 604 -7.67 -49.28 -18.76
CA ALA A 604 -6.25 -49.40 -19.00
C ALA A 604 -6.00 -48.88 -20.45
N THR A 605 -5.84 -47.59 -20.63
CA THR A 605 -5.11 -47.08 -21.76
C THR A 605 -3.70 -47.55 -21.51
N ASN A 606 -3.29 -48.59 -22.22
CA ASN A 606 -1.91 -48.97 -22.43
C ASN A 606 -1.14 -47.71 -22.92
N VAL A 607 -0.71 -46.91 -21.98
CA VAL A 607 0.37 -45.94 -22.20
C VAL A 607 1.64 -46.77 -22.14
N THR A 608 2.05 -47.26 -23.31
CA THR A 608 3.37 -47.86 -23.47
C THR A 608 4.38 -46.83 -22.93
N PRO A 609 5.14 -47.13 -21.85
CA PRO A 609 6.26 -46.29 -21.44
C PRO A 609 7.18 -46.21 -22.66
N LEU A 610 7.62 -44.98 -22.99
CA LEU A 610 8.67 -44.81 -23.98
C LEU A 610 9.86 -45.70 -23.61
N PRO A 611 10.30 -46.63 -24.49
CA PRO A 611 11.38 -47.54 -24.15
C PRO A 611 12.64 -46.69 -23.91
N GLY A 612 13.19 -46.72 -22.71
CA GLY A 612 14.45 -46.07 -22.35
C GLY A 612 14.46 -45.18 -21.11
N SER A 613 13.33 -44.97 -20.40
CA SER A 613 13.28 -43.94 -19.32
C SER A 613 13.98 -44.35 -18.01
N ALA A 614 14.36 -45.58 -17.81
CA ALA A 614 15.01 -46.01 -16.56
C ALA A 614 16.54 -45.74 -16.51
N ALA A 615 17.18 -45.48 -17.66
CA ALA A 615 18.65 -45.30 -17.80
C ALA A 615 19.06 -43.88 -18.29
N ALA A 616 18.10 -42.99 -18.54
CA ALA A 616 18.39 -41.64 -19.07
C ALA A 616 18.88 -40.71 -17.93
N GLU A 617 19.96 -39.94 -18.23
CA GLU A 617 20.43 -38.86 -17.35
C GLU A 617 19.31 -37.84 -17.08
N PRO A 618 19.16 -37.34 -15.85
CA PRO A 618 18.14 -36.37 -15.54
C PRO A 618 18.34 -35.04 -16.30
N LEU A 619 17.28 -34.52 -16.90
CA LEU A 619 17.26 -33.22 -17.59
C LEU A 619 17.52 -32.08 -16.62
N LEU A 620 16.87 -32.11 -15.44
CA LEU A 620 17.10 -31.18 -14.33
C LEU A 620 17.53 -31.97 -13.09
N ARG A 621 18.57 -31.50 -12.40
CA ARG A 621 19.06 -32.10 -11.16
C ARG A 621 19.45 -31.04 -10.14
N LEU A 622 18.89 -31.13 -8.95
CA LEU A 622 19.23 -30.36 -7.76
C LEU A 622 19.95 -31.28 -6.78
N GLU A 623 21.10 -30.89 -6.25
CA GLU A 623 21.89 -31.63 -5.29
C GLU A 623 22.21 -30.77 -4.09
N GLY A 624 21.62 -31.08 -2.92
CA GLY A 624 21.86 -30.38 -1.67
C GLY A 624 21.56 -28.88 -1.72
N VAL A 625 20.58 -28.41 -2.49
CA VAL A 625 20.35 -27.00 -2.77
C VAL A 625 19.86 -26.28 -1.52
N ARG A 626 20.55 -25.17 -1.19
CA ARG A 626 20.17 -24.22 -0.14
C ARG A 626 19.85 -22.87 -0.76
N ALA A 627 18.71 -22.29 -0.37
CA ALA A 627 18.28 -20.97 -0.86
C ALA A 627 17.34 -20.32 0.15
N GLY A 628 17.30 -18.96 0.13
CA GLY A 628 16.43 -18.21 1.05
C GLY A 628 16.47 -16.71 0.81
N TYR A 629 15.89 -15.94 1.70
CA TYR A 629 15.71 -14.48 1.58
C TYR A 629 16.29 -13.77 2.81
N GLY A 630 16.98 -12.65 2.60
CA GLY A 630 17.41 -11.74 3.69
C GLY A 630 18.24 -12.39 4.81
N GLY A 631 19.02 -13.44 4.50
CA GLY A 631 19.81 -14.18 5.48
C GLY A 631 19.10 -15.38 6.13
N GLY A 632 17.79 -15.55 5.88
CA GLY A 632 17.02 -16.73 6.32
C GLY A 632 17.07 -17.86 5.29
N THR A 633 17.37 -19.10 5.72
CA THR A 633 17.36 -20.29 4.86
C THR A 633 15.93 -20.85 4.78
N VAL A 634 15.40 -20.99 3.55
CA VAL A 634 14.08 -21.59 3.27
C VAL A 634 14.21 -23.01 2.75
N LEU A 635 15.18 -23.23 1.85
CA LEU A 635 15.55 -24.57 1.35
C LEU A 635 16.84 -25.01 2.05
N ASP A 636 16.84 -26.19 2.64
CA ASP A 636 17.99 -26.71 3.37
C ASP A 636 18.36 -28.13 2.90
N GLY A 637 19.12 -28.18 1.81
CA GLY A 637 19.56 -29.43 1.24
C GLY A 637 18.50 -30.13 0.37
N LEU A 638 17.90 -29.38 -0.57
CA LEU A 638 16.88 -29.92 -1.48
C LEU A 638 17.53 -30.77 -2.58
N ASP A 639 17.11 -32.03 -2.69
CA ASP A 639 17.46 -32.95 -3.77
C ASP A 639 16.23 -33.23 -4.65
N LEU A 640 16.32 -32.95 -5.94
CA LEU A 640 15.24 -33.15 -6.90
C LEU A 640 15.81 -33.48 -8.29
N ALA A 641 15.20 -34.42 -8.97
CA ALA A 641 15.58 -34.75 -10.34
C ALA A 641 14.35 -34.87 -11.24
N VAL A 642 14.44 -34.38 -12.49
CA VAL A 642 13.39 -34.50 -13.51
C VAL A 642 14.01 -35.10 -14.77
N ARG A 643 13.40 -36.13 -15.30
CA ARG A 643 13.83 -36.82 -16.53
C ARG A 643 13.19 -36.17 -17.77
N PRO A 644 13.75 -36.37 -18.96
CA PRO A 644 13.09 -35.95 -20.20
C PRO A 644 11.69 -36.56 -20.34
N GLY A 645 10.67 -35.73 -20.63
CA GLY A 645 9.27 -36.11 -20.81
C GLY A 645 8.53 -36.48 -19.51
N GLU A 646 9.17 -36.37 -18.33
CA GLU A 646 8.57 -36.67 -17.04
C GLU A 646 7.73 -35.50 -16.52
N VAL A 647 6.62 -35.83 -15.86
CA VAL A 647 5.80 -34.91 -15.09
C VAL A 647 6.03 -35.18 -13.60
N VAL A 648 6.63 -34.23 -12.92
CA VAL A 648 6.96 -34.27 -11.49
C VAL A 648 6.03 -33.40 -10.70
N ALA A 649 5.35 -33.95 -9.69
CA ALA A 649 4.60 -33.18 -8.70
C ALA A 649 5.52 -32.77 -7.53
N LEU A 650 5.55 -31.49 -7.18
CA LEU A 650 6.21 -30.96 -5.99
C LEU A 650 5.14 -30.51 -4.99
N LEU A 651 4.86 -31.34 -4.00
CA LEU A 651 3.79 -31.17 -3.04
C LEU A 651 4.31 -30.66 -1.69
N GLY A 652 3.45 -30.09 -0.88
CA GLY A 652 3.76 -29.64 0.47
C GLY A 652 2.85 -28.51 0.92
N ARG A 653 2.82 -28.23 2.21
CA ARG A 653 2.03 -27.15 2.80
C ARG A 653 2.51 -25.77 2.33
N ASN A 654 1.69 -24.73 2.53
CA ASN A 654 2.11 -23.36 2.23
C ASN A 654 3.28 -22.95 3.13
N GLY A 655 4.27 -22.26 2.54
CA GLY A 655 5.47 -21.78 3.25
C GLY A 655 6.62 -22.78 3.37
N VAL A 656 6.50 -24.04 2.90
CA VAL A 656 7.58 -25.06 3.01
C VAL A 656 8.73 -24.88 2.00
N GLY A 657 8.64 -23.91 1.08
CA GLY A 657 9.71 -23.61 0.14
C GLY A 657 9.47 -24.04 -1.32
N LYS A 658 8.26 -24.47 -1.72
CA LYS A 658 7.94 -24.91 -3.10
C LYS A 658 8.26 -23.84 -4.15
N THR A 659 7.66 -22.63 -4.01
CA THR A 659 7.92 -21.50 -4.90
C THR A 659 9.39 -21.04 -4.85
N THR A 660 10.05 -21.17 -3.68
CA THR A 660 11.48 -20.87 -3.53
C THR A 660 12.33 -21.85 -4.33
N ALA A 661 11.95 -23.14 -4.41
CA ALA A 661 12.63 -24.11 -5.27
C ALA A 661 12.53 -23.72 -6.75
N LEU A 662 11.34 -23.34 -7.23
CA LEU A 662 11.18 -22.85 -8.61
C LEU A 662 11.98 -21.56 -8.88
N ARG A 663 12.02 -20.64 -7.92
CA ARG A 663 12.80 -19.41 -8.03
C ARG A 663 14.32 -19.67 -7.99
N ALA A 664 14.78 -20.69 -7.26
CA ALA A 664 16.18 -21.10 -7.27
C ALA A 664 16.55 -21.75 -8.64
N ILE A 665 15.69 -22.59 -9.20
CA ILE A 665 15.88 -23.18 -10.54
C ILE A 665 15.96 -22.09 -11.62
N THR A 666 15.10 -21.07 -11.53
CA THR A 666 15.06 -19.96 -12.51
C THR A 666 16.07 -18.85 -12.24
N GLY A 667 16.92 -18.97 -11.22
CA GLY A 667 17.94 -17.98 -10.87
C GLY A 667 17.38 -16.67 -10.30
N THR A 668 16.07 -16.59 -10.01
CA THR A 668 15.45 -15.41 -9.39
C THR A 668 15.84 -15.27 -7.91
N VAL A 669 16.08 -16.38 -7.24
CA VAL A 669 16.68 -16.47 -5.90
C VAL A 669 18.01 -17.21 -6.03
N PRO A 670 19.15 -16.59 -5.68
CA PRO A 670 20.43 -17.27 -5.78
C PRO A 670 20.53 -18.43 -4.78
N ALA A 671 21.00 -19.59 -5.24
CA ALA A 671 21.32 -20.69 -4.36
C ALA A 671 22.57 -20.36 -3.52
N SER A 672 22.43 -20.41 -2.20
CA SER A 672 23.53 -20.19 -1.24
C SER A 672 24.43 -21.42 -1.05
N GLY A 673 23.99 -22.60 -1.50
CA GLY A 673 24.72 -23.86 -1.44
C GLY A 673 24.12 -24.92 -2.37
N GLY A 674 24.84 -25.99 -2.58
CA GLY A 674 24.42 -27.09 -3.46
C GLY A 674 24.64 -26.78 -4.95
N ARG A 675 24.15 -27.68 -5.81
CA ARG A 675 24.33 -27.60 -7.27
C ARG A 675 22.98 -27.75 -7.98
N ILE A 676 22.72 -26.90 -8.98
CA ILE A 676 21.59 -27.01 -9.88
C ILE A 676 22.13 -27.21 -11.30
N THR A 677 21.78 -28.32 -11.96
CA THR A 677 22.20 -28.63 -13.33
C THR A 677 20.98 -28.86 -14.23
N PHE A 678 21.06 -28.36 -15.46
CA PHE A 678 20.06 -28.57 -16.49
C PHE A 678 20.78 -29.01 -17.77
N ASP A 679 20.43 -30.18 -18.28
CA ASP A 679 21.07 -30.76 -19.47
C ASP A 679 22.60 -30.79 -19.33
N GLY A 680 23.11 -31.22 -18.17
CA GLY A 680 24.55 -31.24 -17.84
C GLY A 680 25.17 -29.88 -17.51
N ARG A 681 24.48 -28.75 -17.73
CA ARG A 681 24.98 -27.40 -17.53
C ARG A 681 24.60 -26.86 -16.16
N GLN A 682 25.55 -26.28 -15.43
CA GLN A 682 25.29 -25.68 -14.10
C GLN A 682 24.59 -24.34 -14.24
N LEU A 683 23.50 -24.11 -13.45
CA LEU A 683 22.66 -22.91 -13.48
C LEU A 683 22.99 -21.88 -12.39
N ASN A 684 23.65 -22.26 -11.29
CA ASN A 684 23.80 -21.45 -10.06
C ASN A 684 24.28 -20.00 -10.25
N ARG A 685 24.99 -19.70 -11.33
CA ARG A 685 25.56 -18.36 -11.60
C ARG A 685 24.92 -17.66 -12.80
N LEU A 686 23.95 -18.31 -13.45
CA LEU A 686 23.29 -17.75 -14.63
C LEU A 686 22.16 -16.82 -14.21
N ARG A 687 21.93 -15.80 -15.03
CA ARG A 687 20.80 -14.88 -14.86
C ARG A 687 19.50 -15.54 -15.35
N PRO A 688 18.31 -15.09 -14.84
CA PRO A 688 17.03 -15.65 -15.25
C PRO A 688 16.78 -15.67 -16.77
N ASP A 689 17.24 -14.63 -17.48
CA ASP A 689 17.11 -14.57 -18.94
C ASP A 689 17.99 -15.60 -19.66
N GLU A 690 19.17 -15.89 -19.13
CA GLU A 690 20.08 -16.92 -19.66
C GLU A 690 19.50 -18.32 -19.41
N ILE A 691 18.96 -18.57 -18.22
CA ILE A 691 18.31 -19.85 -17.87
C ILE A 691 17.07 -20.08 -18.77
N ASN A 692 16.28 -19.04 -19.02
CA ASN A 692 15.14 -19.15 -19.92
C ASN A 692 15.56 -19.49 -21.37
N ARG A 693 16.70 -18.96 -21.84
CA ARG A 693 17.27 -19.29 -23.18
C ARG A 693 17.72 -20.75 -23.27
N LEU A 694 18.05 -21.40 -22.15
CA LEU A 694 18.40 -22.81 -22.14
C LEU A 694 17.16 -23.72 -22.30
N GLY A 695 15.95 -23.17 -22.25
CA GLY A 695 14.69 -23.90 -22.43
C GLY A 695 13.96 -24.23 -21.13
N ILE A 696 14.16 -23.41 -20.07
CA ILE A 696 13.35 -23.48 -18.82
C ILE A 696 12.38 -22.31 -18.82
N SER A 697 11.06 -22.61 -18.78
CA SER A 697 10.02 -21.60 -18.65
C SER A 697 9.28 -21.75 -17.34
N LEU A 698 8.87 -20.61 -16.74
CA LEU A 698 8.09 -20.56 -15.51
C LEU A 698 6.73 -19.91 -15.77
N VAL A 699 5.67 -20.59 -15.35
CA VAL A 699 4.35 -20.00 -15.14
C VAL A 699 4.22 -19.69 -13.66
N PRO A 700 4.35 -18.42 -13.25
CA PRO A 700 4.38 -18.05 -11.84
C PRO A 700 2.97 -18.03 -11.24
N GLU A 701 2.88 -18.22 -9.93
CA GLU A 701 1.71 -17.86 -9.13
C GLU A 701 1.24 -16.43 -9.46
N GLY A 702 -0.08 -16.20 -9.49
CA GLY A 702 -0.66 -14.90 -9.83
C GLY A 702 -0.60 -14.51 -11.32
N ARG A 703 -0.18 -15.47 -12.20
CA ARG A 703 -0.28 -15.41 -13.68
C ARG A 703 0.59 -14.32 -14.33
N ARG A 704 0.81 -13.19 -13.72
CA ARG A 704 1.66 -12.04 -14.12
C ARG A 704 1.58 -11.69 -15.60
N LEU A 705 0.36 -11.53 -16.11
CA LEU A 705 0.09 -11.00 -17.44
C LEU A 705 0.23 -9.47 -17.46
N PHE A 706 0.47 -8.92 -18.62
CA PHE A 706 0.40 -7.48 -18.85
C PHE A 706 -1.07 -7.07 -19.03
N PRO A 707 -1.71 -6.42 -18.03
CA PRO A 707 -3.15 -6.24 -17.99
C PRO A 707 -3.67 -5.36 -19.14
N ASN A 708 -2.91 -4.35 -19.54
CA ASN A 708 -3.27 -3.41 -20.60
C ASN A 708 -3.09 -3.95 -22.02
N LEU A 709 -2.38 -5.09 -22.18
CA LEU A 709 -2.16 -5.74 -23.46
C LEU A 709 -3.27 -6.76 -23.75
N THR A 710 -3.56 -6.95 -25.03
CA THR A 710 -4.45 -8.01 -25.50
C THR A 710 -3.84 -9.41 -25.27
N VAL A 711 -4.66 -10.46 -25.39
CA VAL A 711 -4.18 -11.85 -25.35
C VAL A 711 -3.10 -12.07 -26.40
N GLN A 712 -3.33 -11.66 -27.65
CA GLN A 712 -2.38 -11.81 -28.74
C GLN A 712 -1.07 -11.07 -28.48
N GLU A 713 -1.11 -9.86 -27.92
CA GLU A 713 0.10 -9.09 -27.60
C GLU A 713 0.87 -9.72 -26.44
N ASN A 714 0.19 -10.22 -25.40
CA ASN A 714 0.81 -10.98 -24.32
C ASN A 714 1.55 -12.23 -24.83
N LEU A 715 0.99 -12.94 -25.81
CA LEU A 715 1.61 -14.10 -26.43
C LEU A 715 2.79 -13.71 -27.33
N LYS A 716 2.61 -12.72 -28.21
CA LYS A 716 3.66 -12.24 -29.12
C LYS A 716 4.89 -11.71 -28.37
N LEU A 717 4.69 -11.07 -27.24
CA LEU A 717 5.80 -10.53 -26.41
C LEU A 717 6.77 -11.63 -25.93
N ALA A 718 6.26 -12.85 -25.71
CA ALA A 718 7.08 -14.00 -25.31
C ALA A 718 7.61 -14.81 -26.48
N SER A 719 7.10 -14.58 -27.71
CA SER A 719 7.43 -15.40 -28.87
C SER A 719 8.92 -15.37 -29.23
N ARG A 720 9.47 -16.56 -29.43
CA ARG A 720 10.86 -16.77 -29.88
C ARG A 720 10.94 -17.80 -30.98
N ALA A 721 11.98 -17.72 -31.82
CA ALA A 721 12.28 -18.74 -32.83
C ALA A 721 12.41 -20.12 -32.18
N GLY A 722 11.68 -21.11 -32.70
CA GLY A 722 11.61 -22.48 -32.16
C GLY A 722 10.53 -22.70 -31.09
N GLY A 723 9.83 -21.65 -30.64
CA GLY A 723 8.64 -21.78 -29.80
C GLY A 723 7.39 -22.11 -30.61
N ALA A 724 6.26 -22.40 -29.92
CA ALA A 724 4.99 -22.63 -30.55
C ALA A 724 4.51 -21.40 -31.34
N SER A 725 3.84 -21.63 -32.48
CA SER A 725 3.17 -20.56 -33.22
C SER A 725 1.88 -20.13 -32.52
N LEU A 726 1.33 -18.97 -32.88
CA LEU A 726 0.02 -18.54 -32.36
C LEU A 726 -1.09 -19.54 -32.72
N ASP A 727 -1.04 -20.16 -33.89
CA ASP A 727 -2.03 -21.16 -34.33
C ASP A 727 -1.91 -22.44 -33.49
N ASP A 728 -0.69 -22.92 -33.21
CA ASP A 728 -0.46 -24.05 -32.28
C ASP A 728 -1.07 -23.80 -30.89
N VAL A 729 -0.89 -22.58 -30.39
CA VAL A 729 -1.42 -22.16 -29.09
C VAL A 729 -2.96 -22.10 -29.14
N PHE A 730 -3.53 -21.58 -30.21
CA PHE A 730 -5.00 -21.48 -30.38
C PHE A 730 -5.65 -22.84 -30.61
N ASP A 731 -4.93 -23.80 -31.19
CA ASP A 731 -5.41 -25.18 -31.32
C ASP A 731 -5.42 -25.92 -29.96
N LEU A 732 -4.43 -25.60 -29.11
CA LEU A 732 -4.38 -26.12 -27.75
C LEU A 732 -5.42 -25.46 -26.82
N PHE A 733 -5.67 -24.18 -27.01
CA PHE A 733 -6.60 -23.34 -26.23
C PHE A 733 -7.61 -22.62 -27.15
N PRO A 734 -8.66 -23.31 -27.69
CA PRO A 734 -9.60 -22.71 -28.64
C PRO A 734 -10.30 -21.45 -28.14
N LYS A 735 -10.54 -21.33 -26.84
CA LYS A 735 -11.09 -20.11 -26.22
C LYS A 735 -10.22 -18.89 -26.45
N LEU A 736 -8.89 -19.02 -26.46
CA LEU A 736 -7.98 -17.90 -26.65
C LEU A 736 -8.04 -17.37 -28.10
N ARG A 737 -8.44 -18.20 -29.08
CA ARG A 737 -8.69 -17.76 -30.47
C ARG A 737 -9.86 -16.76 -30.54
N ILE A 738 -10.89 -16.97 -29.71
CA ILE A 738 -12.04 -16.06 -29.65
C ILE A 738 -11.66 -14.78 -28.92
N LEU A 739 -10.84 -14.90 -27.88
CA LEU A 739 -10.46 -13.79 -26.98
C LEU A 739 -9.19 -13.05 -27.40
N HIS A 740 -8.61 -13.33 -28.58
CA HIS A 740 -7.27 -12.83 -28.96
C HIS A 740 -7.14 -11.30 -28.91
N LYS A 741 -8.24 -10.55 -29.15
CA LYS A 741 -8.30 -9.08 -29.08
C LYS A 741 -8.71 -8.54 -27.70
N ALA A 742 -9.14 -9.39 -26.77
CA ALA A 742 -9.52 -8.97 -25.43
C ALA A 742 -8.27 -8.58 -24.61
N ARG A 743 -8.35 -7.52 -23.80
CA ARG A 743 -7.28 -7.14 -22.88
C ARG A 743 -7.23 -8.13 -21.71
N ALA A 744 -6.01 -8.42 -21.22
CA ALA A 744 -5.82 -9.39 -20.15
C ALA A 744 -6.52 -9.00 -18.84
N GLU A 745 -6.72 -7.73 -18.56
CA GLU A 745 -7.48 -7.25 -17.41
C GLU A 745 -8.96 -7.69 -17.42
N ASN A 746 -9.54 -7.85 -18.61
CA ASN A 746 -10.96 -8.19 -18.80
C ASN A 746 -11.23 -9.71 -18.84
N LEU A 747 -10.20 -10.54 -18.75
CA LEU A 747 -10.31 -12.00 -18.76
C LEU A 747 -10.73 -12.54 -17.39
N SER A 748 -11.46 -13.65 -17.39
CA SER A 748 -11.73 -14.45 -16.20
C SER A 748 -10.44 -15.06 -15.63
N GLY A 749 -10.48 -15.56 -14.38
CA GLY A 749 -9.34 -16.21 -13.74
C GLY A 749 -8.78 -17.37 -14.56
N GLY A 750 -9.64 -18.21 -15.10
CA GLY A 750 -9.23 -19.35 -15.92
C GLY A 750 -8.64 -18.96 -17.27
N GLU A 751 -9.26 -17.99 -17.94
CA GLU A 751 -8.73 -17.47 -19.21
C GLU A 751 -7.34 -16.85 -19.04
N ARG A 752 -7.13 -16.10 -17.95
CA ARG A 752 -5.79 -15.59 -17.60
C ARG A 752 -4.79 -16.69 -17.36
N GLN A 753 -5.20 -17.79 -16.74
CA GLN A 753 -4.34 -18.96 -16.52
C GLN A 753 -3.96 -19.64 -17.83
N MET A 754 -4.92 -19.81 -18.74
CA MET A 754 -4.66 -20.35 -20.07
C MET A 754 -3.68 -19.47 -20.87
N VAL A 755 -3.83 -18.13 -20.80
CA VAL A 755 -2.86 -17.19 -21.43
C VAL A 755 -1.47 -17.30 -20.80
N ALA A 756 -1.36 -17.46 -19.48
CA ALA A 756 -0.07 -17.61 -18.80
C ALA A 756 0.66 -18.89 -19.20
N ILE A 757 -0.06 -20.03 -19.29
CA ILE A 757 0.49 -21.30 -19.78
C ILE A 757 0.84 -21.19 -21.27
N ALA A 758 -0.05 -20.64 -22.09
CA ALA A 758 0.17 -20.40 -23.51
C ALA A 758 1.43 -19.57 -23.78
N ARG A 759 1.66 -18.52 -22.95
CA ARG A 759 2.84 -17.68 -23.03
C ARG A 759 4.15 -18.46 -22.80
N ALA A 760 4.15 -19.46 -21.92
CA ALA A 760 5.30 -20.30 -21.68
C ALA A 760 5.62 -21.23 -22.88
N LEU A 761 4.65 -21.54 -23.73
CA LEU A 761 4.83 -22.32 -24.95
C LEU A 761 5.40 -21.50 -26.13
N MET A 762 5.19 -20.19 -26.12
CA MET A 762 5.74 -19.30 -27.14
C MET A 762 7.29 -19.24 -27.12
N VAL A 763 7.90 -19.82 -26.09
CA VAL A 763 9.35 -19.99 -25.94
C VAL A 763 9.69 -21.46 -26.21
N PRO A 764 10.83 -21.81 -26.84
CA PRO A 764 11.26 -23.20 -27.04
C PRO A 764 11.63 -23.82 -25.68
N SER A 765 10.65 -24.37 -25.01
CA SER A 765 10.78 -24.89 -23.64
C SER A 765 10.94 -26.40 -23.62
N ARG A 766 12.02 -26.87 -22.98
CA ARG A 766 12.27 -28.31 -22.71
C ARG A 766 11.78 -28.71 -21.31
N LEU A 767 11.67 -27.71 -20.42
CA LEU A 767 11.12 -27.84 -19.06
C LEU A 767 10.21 -26.67 -18.77
N ILE A 768 8.98 -26.96 -18.34
CA ILE A 768 8.02 -25.96 -17.92
C ILE A 768 7.72 -26.14 -16.42
N LEU A 769 7.92 -25.09 -15.65
CA LEU A 769 7.66 -25.02 -14.22
C LEU A 769 6.31 -24.33 -14.02
N LEU A 770 5.37 -25.00 -13.36
CA LEU A 770 4.01 -24.49 -13.08
C LEU A 770 3.85 -24.27 -11.57
N ASP A 771 3.68 -23.02 -11.15
CA ASP A 771 3.53 -22.65 -9.74
C ASP A 771 2.03 -22.43 -9.44
N GLU A 772 1.42 -23.40 -8.73
CA GLU A 772 0.01 -23.44 -8.33
C GLU A 772 -0.98 -23.15 -9.50
N PRO A 773 -0.89 -23.94 -10.61
CA PRO A 773 -1.63 -23.65 -11.83
C PRO A 773 -3.16 -23.77 -11.69
N PHE A 774 -3.65 -24.46 -10.66
CA PHE A 774 -5.08 -24.73 -10.44
C PHE A 774 -5.67 -23.83 -9.36
N GLU A 775 -4.84 -23.08 -8.64
CA GLU A 775 -5.28 -22.24 -7.52
C GLU A 775 -6.28 -21.17 -7.96
N GLY A 776 -7.36 -21.02 -7.20
CA GLY A 776 -8.36 -20.00 -7.41
C GLY A 776 -9.19 -20.16 -8.70
N LEU A 777 -9.22 -21.34 -9.30
CA LEU A 777 -10.03 -21.66 -10.45
C LEU A 777 -11.32 -22.39 -10.05
N ALA A 778 -12.40 -22.15 -10.81
CA ALA A 778 -13.63 -22.94 -10.67
C ALA A 778 -13.40 -24.39 -11.13
N PRO A 779 -14.06 -25.40 -10.55
CA PRO A 779 -13.83 -26.82 -10.88
C PRO A 779 -13.92 -27.17 -12.37
N ALA A 780 -14.88 -26.61 -13.10
CA ALA A 780 -14.99 -26.79 -14.54
C ALA A 780 -13.78 -26.26 -15.32
N VAL A 781 -13.20 -25.15 -14.86
CA VAL A 781 -12.01 -24.53 -15.46
C VAL A 781 -10.75 -25.30 -15.09
N VAL A 782 -10.69 -25.86 -13.87
CA VAL A 782 -9.59 -26.75 -13.46
C VAL A 782 -9.46 -27.91 -14.44
N GLN A 783 -10.60 -28.53 -14.85
CA GLN A 783 -10.57 -29.64 -15.80
C GLN A 783 -10.03 -29.17 -17.19
N GLU A 784 -10.47 -28.02 -17.70
CA GLU A 784 -9.94 -27.48 -18.96
C GLU A 784 -8.43 -27.23 -18.90
N VAL A 785 -7.94 -26.67 -17.79
CA VAL A 785 -6.50 -26.41 -17.59
C VAL A 785 -5.74 -27.73 -17.43
N ARG A 786 -6.28 -28.74 -16.72
CA ARG A 786 -5.70 -30.06 -16.60
C ARG A 786 -5.55 -30.76 -17.95
N ASP A 787 -6.58 -30.71 -18.78
CA ASP A 787 -6.56 -31.27 -20.14
C ASP A 787 -5.49 -30.61 -21.01
N ALA A 788 -5.35 -29.28 -20.87
CA ALA A 788 -4.30 -28.53 -21.56
C ALA A 788 -2.91 -28.92 -21.07
N VAL A 789 -2.70 -28.96 -19.73
CA VAL A 789 -1.41 -29.33 -19.12
C VAL A 789 -1.04 -30.78 -19.49
N SER A 790 -2.01 -31.71 -19.55
CA SER A 790 -1.77 -33.08 -19.98
C SER A 790 -1.24 -33.17 -21.43
N LYS A 791 -1.73 -32.30 -22.34
CA LYS A 791 -1.22 -32.18 -23.72
C LYS A 791 0.20 -31.62 -23.80
N LEU A 792 0.65 -30.82 -22.80
CA LEU A 792 2.02 -30.28 -22.75
C LEU A 792 3.06 -31.36 -22.53
N ARG A 793 2.71 -32.48 -21.90
CA ARG A 793 3.60 -33.64 -21.66
C ARG A 793 4.29 -34.12 -22.94
N SER A 794 3.61 -34.06 -24.08
CA SER A 794 4.19 -34.47 -25.37
C SER A 794 5.24 -33.48 -25.92
N ARG A 795 5.33 -32.26 -25.32
CA ARG A 795 6.20 -31.18 -25.82
C ARG A 795 7.36 -30.83 -24.88
N ALA A 796 7.18 -31.00 -23.58
CA ALA A 796 8.17 -30.65 -22.55
C ALA A 796 8.00 -31.47 -21.27
N SER A 797 9.09 -31.57 -20.49
CA SER A 797 9.01 -32.07 -19.11
C SER A 797 8.32 -31.04 -18.23
N LEU A 798 7.60 -31.47 -17.19
CA LEU A 798 6.83 -30.58 -16.33
C LEU A 798 7.24 -30.74 -14.86
N VAL A 799 7.32 -29.62 -14.14
CA VAL A 799 7.31 -29.62 -12.67
C VAL A 799 6.07 -28.83 -12.24
N ILE A 800 5.15 -29.48 -11.55
CA ILE A 800 3.90 -28.88 -11.08
C ILE A 800 3.97 -28.74 -9.56
N VAL A 801 3.94 -27.52 -9.09
CA VAL A 801 3.88 -27.21 -7.66
C VAL A 801 2.43 -27.01 -7.26
N GLU A 802 1.99 -27.77 -6.25
CA GLU A 802 0.63 -27.65 -5.71
C GLU A 802 0.60 -27.98 -4.22
N HIS A 803 -0.46 -27.54 -3.55
CA HIS A 803 -0.76 -27.92 -2.18
C HIS A 803 -1.90 -28.94 -2.09
N HIS A 804 -2.76 -29.03 -3.10
CA HIS A 804 -3.81 -30.04 -3.23
C HIS A 804 -3.30 -31.24 -4.04
N ALA A 805 -2.97 -32.34 -3.34
CA ALA A 805 -2.40 -33.55 -3.94
C ALA A 805 -3.27 -34.16 -5.03
N GLU A 806 -4.58 -34.29 -4.80
CA GLU A 806 -5.54 -34.93 -5.72
C GLU A 806 -5.56 -34.27 -7.11
N SER A 807 -5.35 -32.95 -7.19
CA SER A 807 -5.39 -32.25 -8.47
C SER A 807 -4.22 -32.58 -9.39
N VAL A 808 -3.09 -33.04 -8.86
CA VAL A 808 -1.83 -33.22 -9.59
C VAL A 808 -1.39 -34.69 -9.65
N LEU A 809 -1.62 -35.49 -8.61
CA LEU A 809 -1.15 -36.87 -8.56
C LEU A 809 -1.69 -37.73 -9.70
N ALA A 810 -2.91 -37.44 -10.17
CA ALA A 810 -3.52 -38.19 -11.30
C ALA A 810 -2.81 -37.95 -12.65
N MET A 811 -1.98 -36.93 -12.78
CA MET A 811 -1.28 -36.56 -14.02
C MET A 811 0.25 -36.60 -13.91
N ALA A 812 0.79 -36.73 -12.71
CA ALA A 812 2.22 -36.82 -12.45
C ALA A 812 2.71 -38.27 -12.52
N ASP A 813 3.97 -38.46 -12.93
CA ASP A 813 4.66 -39.76 -12.90
C ASP A 813 5.27 -39.98 -11.52
N ARG A 814 5.85 -38.94 -10.93
CA ARG A 814 6.53 -38.99 -9.65
C ARG A 814 6.20 -37.77 -8.79
N ALA A 815 6.13 -38.00 -7.49
CA ALA A 815 5.84 -36.94 -6.52
C ALA A 815 6.98 -36.77 -5.51
N TYR A 816 7.33 -35.51 -5.23
CA TYR A 816 8.17 -35.09 -4.14
C TYR A 816 7.32 -34.34 -3.13
N VAL A 817 7.44 -34.71 -1.84
CA VAL A 817 6.75 -34.01 -0.76
C VAL A 817 7.77 -33.22 0.07
N LEU A 818 7.62 -31.91 0.10
CA LEU A 818 8.47 -31.01 0.89
C LEU A 818 7.88 -30.76 2.28
N VAL A 819 8.76 -30.85 3.28
CA VAL A 819 8.48 -30.47 4.66
C VAL A 819 9.66 -29.65 5.18
N ASN A 820 9.42 -28.42 5.65
CA ASN A 820 10.46 -27.55 6.21
C ASN A 820 11.71 -27.37 5.33
N GLY A 821 11.50 -27.19 4.03
CA GLY A 821 12.60 -26.93 3.06
C GLY A 821 13.40 -28.15 2.63
N ARG A 822 13.01 -29.36 3.04
CA ARG A 822 13.65 -30.64 2.70
C ARG A 822 12.66 -31.61 2.06
N VAL A 823 13.15 -32.56 1.27
CA VAL A 823 12.31 -33.63 0.73
C VAL A 823 12.07 -34.66 1.85
N ALA A 824 10.81 -34.80 2.23
CA ALA A 824 10.38 -35.77 3.23
C ALA A 824 9.96 -37.11 2.60
N HIS A 825 9.49 -37.09 1.33
CA HIS A 825 9.08 -38.30 0.60
C HIS A 825 9.32 -38.11 -0.90
N VAL A 826 9.74 -39.18 -1.56
CA VAL A 826 9.80 -39.27 -3.02
C VAL A 826 9.31 -40.64 -3.45
N GLY A 827 8.37 -40.68 -4.42
CA GLY A 827 7.85 -41.95 -4.89
C GLY A 827 7.01 -41.80 -6.16
N ASP A 828 6.47 -42.91 -6.61
CA ASP A 828 5.49 -42.99 -7.70
C ASP A 828 4.24 -42.19 -7.30
N ALA A 829 3.74 -41.36 -8.23
CA ALA A 829 2.60 -40.51 -7.93
C ALA A 829 1.30 -41.28 -7.72
N ALA A 830 1.10 -42.39 -8.45
CA ALA A 830 -0.07 -43.26 -8.29
C ALA A 830 -0.03 -44.01 -6.94
N ALA A 831 1.16 -44.46 -6.50
CA ALA A 831 1.32 -45.08 -5.20
C ALA A 831 0.99 -44.07 -4.05
N LEU A 832 1.47 -42.86 -4.15
CA LEU A 832 1.16 -41.79 -3.18
C LEU A 832 -0.33 -41.43 -3.23
N ALA A 833 -0.98 -41.44 -4.40
CA ALA A 833 -2.41 -41.16 -4.54
C ALA A 833 -3.28 -42.23 -3.84
N ALA A 834 -2.82 -43.48 -3.79
CA ALA A 834 -3.51 -44.59 -3.12
C ALA A 834 -3.29 -44.62 -1.59
N ASP A 835 -2.23 -44.02 -1.09
CA ASP A 835 -1.87 -44.00 0.34
C ASP A 835 -2.39 -42.72 1.05
N HIS A 836 -3.65 -42.75 1.45
CA HIS A 836 -4.29 -41.64 2.14
C HIS A 836 -3.73 -41.38 3.56
N GLU A 837 -3.19 -42.42 4.24
CA GLU A 837 -2.58 -42.26 5.55
C GLU A 837 -1.25 -41.46 5.46
N LEU A 838 -0.44 -41.80 4.47
CA LEU A 838 0.80 -41.08 4.18
C LEU A 838 0.52 -39.63 3.73
N GLN A 839 -0.49 -39.42 2.90
CA GLN A 839 -0.95 -38.09 2.53
C GLN A 839 -1.40 -37.28 3.77
N GLY A 840 -2.21 -37.87 4.64
CA GLY A 840 -2.64 -37.25 5.90
C GLY A 840 -1.48 -36.83 6.78
N ARG A 841 -0.50 -37.74 6.95
CA ARG A 841 0.68 -37.48 7.79
C ARG A 841 1.64 -36.42 7.22
N LEU A 842 1.89 -36.40 5.91
CA LEU A 842 2.84 -35.54 5.27
C LEU A 842 2.24 -34.18 4.86
N LEU A 843 1.00 -34.17 4.35
CA LEU A 843 0.31 -33.00 3.81
C LEU A 843 -0.74 -32.43 4.77
N GLY A 844 -1.14 -33.20 5.81
CA GLY A 844 -2.14 -32.80 6.79
C GLY A 844 -3.57 -32.85 6.25
N ILE A 845 -3.82 -33.67 5.25
CA ILE A 845 -5.14 -33.90 4.67
C ILE A 845 -5.87 -34.93 5.55
N THR A 846 -6.72 -34.47 6.47
CA THR A 846 -7.67 -35.34 7.19
C THR A 846 -8.95 -35.47 6.37
N GLN A 847 -9.44 -36.70 6.19
CA GLN A 847 -10.69 -36.93 5.44
C GLN A 847 -11.87 -36.26 6.15
N THR A 848 -12.63 -35.47 5.40
CA THR A 848 -13.86 -34.77 5.83
C THR A 848 -14.94 -35.73 6.33
N ALA A 849 -14.94 -37.03 5.93
CA ALA A 849 -15.91 -38.04 6.35
C ALA A 849 -15.76 -38.45 7.83
N ASP A 850 -14.53 -38.58 8.34
CA ASP A 850 -14.29 -38.96 9.74
C ASP A 850 -14.53 -37.81 10.72
N ALA A 851 -14.33 -36.57 10.29
CA ALA A 851 -14.59 -35.39 11.11
C ALA A 851 -16.11 -35.13 11.29
N VAL A 852 -16.90 -35.38 10.24
CA VAL A 852 -18.37 -35.29 10.29
C VAL A 852 -18.95 -36.41 11.12
N GLN A 853 -18.39 -37.64 11.06
CA GLN A 853 -18.86 -38.78 11.83
C GLN A 853 -18.48 -38.70 13.31
N ARG A 854 -17.32 -38.12 13.66
CA ARG A 854 -16.93 -37.82 15.05
C ARG A 854 -17.73 -36.70 15.67
N ALA A 855 -18.10 -35.69 14.88
CA ALA A 855 -19.00 -34.61 15.33
C ALA A 855 -20.45 -35.10 15.52
N ALA A 856 -20.88 -36.11 14.75
CA ALA A 856 -22.20 -36.73 14.90
C ALA A 856 -22.28 -37.73 16.06
N ASN A 857 -21.14 -38.33 16.46
CA ASN A 857 -21.11 -39.35 17.53
C ASN A 857 -20.61 -38.79 18.88
N GLY A 858 -20.35 -37.49 18.99
CA GLY A 858 -19.84 -36.82 20.20
C GLY A 858 -20.85 -35.87 20.86
N SER A 859 -22.14 -36.29 20.93
CA SER A 859 -23.16 -35.65 21.81
C SER A 859 -23.46 -36.55 22.97
#